data_4cf1427d127dcda71710483133e165e1
#
_entry.id   4cf1427d127dcda71710483133e165e1
#
_cell.length_a   1.000
_cell.length_b   1.000
_cell.length_c   1.000
_cell.angle_alpha   90.00
_cell.angle_beta   90.00
_cell.angle_gamma   90.00
#
_symmetry.space_group_name_H-M   'P 1'
#
loop_
_entity.id
_entity.type
_entity.pdbx_description
1 polymer ?
#
loop_
_entity_poly.entity_id
_entity_poly.type
_entity_poly.pdbx_seq_one_letter_code
_entity_poly.pdbx_strand_id
1 'polypeptide(L)'
;MEVLEARKTDSETLFKNYIDSQSYQKDFKDFMYKMVDKYGIDILNLNGIGEQLDINKAIKKMMSSTTMADTSVDSNSNTNIVTSGAVFTETCKAHSLIHNHYRIWKFMKKNHGLEYANDLMERKISGQIYINDLSGFYPYCFNFDPIHFALYGIPKKLDGKGESLPPQHMESFFGILEDILPIFAKNLAGACGIATLFPVLSIYVQKALLEGNKIDEIQLKDEQAVWDFLKVKLTSLLYNLNRPARDGSQSLFTNVSIMSPTFLQETCKDMTLVFKNGMVITADVDTTLRIQDIWIDVFNKESERRLFTFPVQTLSIATIEDENGKPKIVDTDFYNEMMKKNIKLGAMNVYAGDSSTLSSCCFGGEQKVLTKSSTGIKLCSFKEIADGAYNDYRNNFTVFHNGSWCKAKLVVLDEKRQMFKVTTHNNKVLYMTDNHLNLTKDGLKKTNDLIAGKDYLAFNTRPLDTYTEVDRGLTYEQGVLIGAYLGDGSKYKRLGCESYEVTFSLSAPKLHLLTAFSKALGDWGIKADIHMYDSKNNVKFVKCFNKDLYDTICEYTEGKDALTKGISPVVYGQSIPFRRGILDGLYATDGGNSCRIYSSSEKLIQDIETLCTTLGLNTVVSEDPRENITIRGIDYERNAPVKCIKWYNLRNKRGMGDGVKVVNNTEYFQIKSVEPYNYTDEKVYCFQMLNEDEPFFTLPNGVITHNCRLRSDKAKVFTNSLGGSSSNIGSFGVCTVNLATLALRYKGDINKFYTELDKNIEYAQEVNRCKMNFIKRDIKNGNLPMYDLRFVELDKQYATLGINGLYECCQELGYDYRLEENRDFVKNLLQHINTVNDKLGEEMNHIVNVEQIPAENVAVKLANIDKKLGLNSKYDIYANQFIPLDITTEGGILDRISIQGELDEYFSGGSILHINLDQECKDEDLFLELGKYAIENGVRYFGINYATNHCNNCGGTFVGKLEECPHCQSKNFETWCRTVGYMVPVENYNKVRRQEFERRVFYKEHSIKVTE
;
A
#
# COMPACT_ATOMS: atom_id res chain seq x y z
N MET A 1 -31.41 54.85 5.05
CA MET A 1 -30.02 54.59 4.67
C MET A 1 -29.01 54.93 5.78
N GLU A 2 -29.44 55.30 6.97
CA GLU A 2 -28.56 55.64 8.09
C GLU A 2 -28.36 54.54 9.14
N VAL A 3 -28.90 53.37 8.93
CA VAL A 3 -28.80 52.25 9.91
C VAL A 3 -27.75 51.21 9.52
N LEU A 4 -27.00 51.39 8.42
CA LEU A 4 -25.99 50.46 7.91
C LEU A 4 -24.55 51.00 7.86
N GLU A 5 -24.25 52.11 8.54
CA GLU A 5 -22.91 52.35 9.02
C GLU A 5 -22.64 51.52 10.28
N ALA A 6 -22.78 50.19 10.18
CA ALA A 6 -22.24 49.28 11.15
C ALA A 6 -20.75 49.61 11.29
N ARG A 7 -20.36 50.01 12.49
CA ARG A 7 -18.95 50.21 12.89
C ARG A 7 -18.07 49.23 12.16
N LYS A 8 -17.11 49.70 11.36
CA LYS A 8 -16.04 48.89 10.82
C LYS A 8 -15.27 48.34 12.01
N THR A 9 -15.75 47.19 12.53
CA THR A 9 -14.97 46.42 13.50
C THR A 9 -13.75 45.92 12.72
N ASP A 10 -12.58 46.34 13.13
CA ASP A 10 -11.38 45.87 12.45
C ASP A 10 -11.21 44.35 12.63
N SER A 11 -10.43 43.73 11.74
CA SER A 11 -10.26 42.30 11.71
C SER A 11 -9.64 41.73 13.01
N GLU A 12 -8.81 42.55 13.68
CA GLU A 12 -8.17 42.16 14.95
C GLU A 12 -9.20 42.11 16.07
N THR A 13 -10.09 43.09 16.18
CA THR A 13 -11.16 43.10 17.17
C THR A 13 -12.15 41.95 16.95
N LEU A 14 -12.50 41.68 15.67
CA LEU A 14 -13.34 40.51 15.33
C LEU A 14 -12.69 39.19 15.75
N PHE A 15 -11.40 39.05 15.49
CA PHE A 15 -10.66 37.86 15.88
C PHE A 15 -10.59 37.66 17.39
N LYS A 16 -10.25 38.72 18.14
CA LYS A 16 -10.18 38.70 19.62
C LYS A 16 -11.55 38.35 20.20
N ASN A 17 -12.62 39.00 19.73
CA ASN A 17 -13.99 38.71 20.19
C ASN A 17 -14.42 37.27 19.91
N TYR A 18 -14.03 36.73 18.72
CA TYR A 18 -14.28 35.33 18.39
C TYR A 18 -13.55 34.37 19.34
N ILE A 19 -12.24 34.55 19.54
CA ILE A 19 -11.42 33.72 20.43
C ILE A 19 -11.97 33.74 21.86
N ASP A 20 -12.42 34.92 22.35
CA ASP A 20 -12.98 35.05 23.69
C ASP A 20 -14.32 34.32 23.84
N SER A 21 -15.15 34.33 22.80
CA SER A 21 -16.46 33.67 22.79
C SER A 21 -16.36 32.13 22.80
N GLN A 22 -15.19 31.57 22.45
CA GLN A 22 -14.98 30.11 22.35
C GLN A 22 -14.55 29.49 23.68
N SER A 23 -14.92 28.22 23.88
CA SER A 23 -14.52 27.43 25.07
C SER A 23 -13.08 26.91 24.97
N TYR A 24 -12.17 27.73 24.44
CA TYR A 24 -10.75 27.37 24.36
C TYR A 24 -10.05 27.50 25.70
N GLN A 25 -9.00 26.72 25.94
CA GLN A 25 -8.17 26.87 27.14
C GLN A 25 -7.51 28.24 27.17
N LYS A 26 -7.35 28.81 28.37
CA LYS A 26 -6.76 30.12 28.57
C LYS A 26 -5.38 30.25 27.91
N ASP A 27 -4.51 29.26 28.10
CA ASP A 27 -3.13 29.26 27.54
C ASP A 27 -3.14 29.38 26.01
N PHE A 28 -4.14 28.77 25.32
CA PHE A 28 -4.28 28.93 23.89
C PHE A 28 -4.75 30.31 23.47
N LYS A 29 -5.71 30.89 24.22
CA LYS A 29 -6.16 32.26 23.97
C LYS A 29 -5.01 33.26 24.14
N ASP A 30 -4.28 33.13 25.24
CA ASP A 30 -3.12 33.98 25.54
C ASP A 30 -2.03 33.83 24.48
N PHE A 31 -1.79 32.61 24.01
CA PHE A 31 -0.88 32.33 22.89
C PHE A 31 -1.34 33.03 21.60
N MET A 32 -2.62 32.91 21.23
CA MET A 32 -3.14 33.53 20.00
C MET A 32 -3.06 35.04 20.05
N TYR A 33 -3.32 35.68 21.20
CA TYR A 33 -3.15 37.11 21.37
C TYR A 33 -1.68 37.52 21.18
N LYS A 34 -0.75 36.78 21.79
CA LYS A 34 0.69 37.00 21.60
C LYS A 34 1.10 36.90 20.12
N MET A 35 0.47 35.98 19.35
CA MET A 35 0.76 35.86 17.92
C MET A 35 0.23 37.03 17.12
N VAL A 36 -0.95 37.59 17.45
CA VAL A 36 -1.46 38.80 16.85
C VAL A 36 -0.53 39.99 17.12
N ASP A 37 -0.14 40.15 18.40
CA ASP A 37 0.77 41.24 18.81
C ASP A 37 2.16 41.10 18.13
N LYS A 38 2.67 39.88 17.95
CA LYS A 38 4.00 39.63 17.36
C LYS A 38 4.03 39.77 15.83
N TYR A 39 3.04 39.21 15.16
CA TYR A 39 3.05 39.05 13.70
C TYR A 39 2.03 39.92 12.97
N GLY A 40 1.08 40.46 13.71
CA GLY A 40 -0.03 41.24 13.15
C GLY A 40 -1.16 40.39 12.58
N ILE A 41 -2.38 40.95 12.55
CA ILE A 41 -3.57 40.21 12.06
C ILE A 41 -3.45 39.85 10.59
N ASP A 42 -2.69 40.59 9.79
CA ASP A 42 -2.49 40.29 8.37
C ASP A 42 -1.79 38.95 8.12
N ILE A 43 -0.79 38.60 8.95
CA ILE A 43 -0.12 37.28 8.86
C ILE A 43 -1.09 36.15 9.26
N LEU A 44 -1.91 36.38 10.29
CA LEU A 44 -2.96 35.44 10.69
C LEU A 44 -4.00 35.28 9.59
N ASN A 45 -4.39 36.35 8.91
CA ASN A 45 -5.31 36.32 7.77
C ASN A 45 -4.78 35.48 6.62
N LEU A 46 -3.47 35.60 6.28
CA LEU A 46 -2.81 34.72 5.30
C LEU A 46 -2.86 33.25 5.69
N ASN A 47 -2.90 32.98 7.00
CA ASN A 47 -3.08 31.63 7.53
C ASN A 47 -4.53 31.14 7.59
N GLY A 48 -5.46 31.92 7.02
CA GLY A 48 -6.90 31.59 7.04
C GLY A 48 -7.61 31.92 8.36
N ILE A 49 -7.00 32.77 9.19
CA ILE A 49 -7.50 33.18 10.49
C ILE A 49 -7.80 34.67 10.46
N GLY A 50 -9.03 35.09 10.74
CA GLY A 50 -9.37 36.52 10.91
C GLY A 50 -10.33 37.10 9.85
N GLU A 51 -9.92 37.37 8.62
CA GLU A 51 -10.80 37.97 7.59
C GLU A 51 -12.03 37.11 7.27
N GLN A 52 -11.85 35.82 7.25
CA GLN A 52 -12.94 34.85 6.97
C GLN A 52 -13.97 34.78 8.10
N LEU A 53 -13.71 35.38 9.27
CA LEU A 53 -14.69 35.48 10.36
C LEU A 53 -15.76 36.55 10.10
N ASP A 54 -15.52 37.49 9.20
CA ASP A 54 -16.53 38.43 8.72
C ASP A 54 -17.38 37.79 7.63
N ILE A 55 -18.47 37.15 8.03
CA ILE A 55 -19.43 36.48 7.15
C ILE A 55 -19.91 37.41 6.02
N ASN A 56 -20.16 38.67 6.33
CA ASN A 56 -20.62 39.64 5.32
C ASN A 56 -19.53 39.93 4.27
N LYS A 57 -18.26 40.04 4.69
CA LYS A 57 -17.14 40.16 3.76
C LYS A 57 -16.96 38.89 2.94
N ALA A 58 -17.04 37.69 3.55
CA ALA A 58 -16.92 36.42 2.86
C ALA A 58 -18.03 36.25 1.80
N ILE A 59 -19.29 36.52 2.16
CA ILE A 59 -20.41 36.47 1.22
C ILE A 59 -20.26 37.53 0.12
N LYS A 60 -19.91 38.77 0.48
CA LYS A 60 -19.72 39.84 -0.49
C LYS A 60 -18.57 39.54 -1.47
N LYS A 61 -17.49 38.97 -0.99
CA LYS A 61 -16.35 38.51 -1.79
C LYS A 61 -16.77 37.38 -2.74
N MET A 62 -17.53 36.41 -2.29
CA MET A 62 -18.06 35.34 -3.12
C MET A 62 -19.06 35.82 -4.16
N MET A 63 -19.93 36.74 -3.80
CA MET A 63 -20.95 37.30 -4.72
C MET A 63 -20.40 38.35 -5.68
N SER A 64 -19.30 39.02 -5.35
CA SER A 64 -18.64 39.99 -6.24
C SER A 64 -17.65 39.36 -7.20
N SER A 65 -17.36 38.08 -7.05
CA SER A 65 -16.41 37.34 -7.87
C SER A 65 -16.95 36.89 -9.23
N THR A 66 -17.78 37.73 -9.87
CA THR A 66 -18.03 37.65 -11.33
C THR A 66 -16.76 37.84 -12.15
N THR A 67 -15.71 38.34 -11.55
CA THR A 67 -14.34 38.29 -12.02
C THR A 67 -13.49 37.58 -11.00
N MET A 68 -13.24 36.31 -11.18
CA MET A 68 -12.39 35.46 -10.34
C MET A 68 -10.91 35.92 -10.34
N ALA A 69 -10.66 37.19 -10.54
CA ALA A 69 -9.35 37.82 -10.68
C ALA A 69 -8.65 38.11 -9.35
N ASP A 70 -9.29 37.79 -8.21
CA ASP A 70 -8.75 38.10 -6.90
C ASP A 70 -8.04 36.88 -6.29
N THR A 71 -7.02 37.13 -5.47
CA THR A 71 -6.04 36.24 -4.86
C THR A 71 -6.61 35.02 -4.06
N SER A 72 -7.93 34.84 -4.02
CA SER A 72 -8.63 33.82 -3.26
C SER A 72 -9.31 32.75 -4.11
N VAL A 73 -9.14 32.77 -5.42
CA VAL A 73 -9.72 31.76 -6.28
C VAL A 73 -8.92 30.47 -6.15
N ASP A 74 -9.63 29.41 -5.82
CA ASP A 74 -9.07 28.07 -5.88
C ASP A 74 -8.89 27.67 -7.35
N SER A 75 -7.65 27.41 -7.76
CA SER A 75 -7.32 26.97 -9.13
C SER A 75 -8.01 25.64 -9.49
N ASN A 76 -8.45 24.88 -8.51
CA ASN A 76 -9.23 23.67 -8.68
C ASN A 76 -10.72 23.91 -8.98
N SER A 77 -11.20 25.15 -8.85
CA SER A 77 -12.58 25.50 -9.19
C SER A 77 -12.76 25.50 -10.70
N ASN A 78 -13.51 24.54 -11.21
CA ASN A 78 -13.83 24.44 -12.63
C ASN A 78 -15.25 24.98 -12.96
N THR A 79 -15.87 25.68 -12.03
CA THR A 79 -17.14 26.37 -12.27
C THR A 79 -17.14 27.75 -11.62
N ASN A 80 -17.77 28.72 -12.31
CA ASN A 80 -17.97 30.09 -11.83
C ASN A 80 -19.32 30.26 -11.11
N ILE A 81 -20.02 29.17 -10.78
CA ILE A 81 -21.33 29.19 -10.17
C ILE A 81 -21.19 29.24 -8.66
N VAL A 82 -21.62 30.32 -8.04
CA VAL A 82 -21.72 30.45 -6.59
C VAL A 82 -23.08 29.90 -6.15
N THR A 83 -23.06 28.76 -5.49
CA THR A 83 -24.25 28.15 -4.91
C THR A 83 -24.42 28.53 -3.43
N SER A 84 -25.65 28.43 -2.90
CA SER A 84 -25.88 28.62 -1.46
C SER A 84 -25.07 27.63 -0.60
N GLY A 85 -24.88 26.40 -1.09
CA GLY A 85 -24.03 25.41 -0.44
C GLY A 85 -22.55 25.84 -0.39
N ALA A 86 -22.02 26.43 -1.47
CA ALA A 86 -20.65 26.95 -1.48
C ALA A 86 -20.48 28.10 -0.48
N VAL A 87 -21.45 29.04 -0.40
CA VAL A 87 -21.44 30.13 0.59
C VAL A 87 -21.45 29.59 2.01
N PHE A 88 -22.30 28.58 2.31
CA PHE A 88 -22.34 27.96 3.63
C PHE A 88 -21.01 27.28 3.98
N THR A 89 -20.43 26.54 3.04
CA THR A 89 -19.17 25.83 3.24
C THR A 89 -18.02 26.80 3.53
N GLU A 90 -17.91 27.89 2.76
CA GLU A 90 -16.85 28.90 3.00
C GLU A 90 -17.03 29.60 4.36
N THR A 91 -18.26 29.85 4.78
CA THR A 91 -18.54 30.41 6.12
C THR A 91 -18.09 29.45 7.23
N CYS A 92 -18.36 28.14 7.08
CA CYS A 92 -17.96 27.13 8.04
C CYS A 92 -16.45 26.90 8.08
N LYS A 93 -15.75 27.04 6.94
CA LYS A 93 -14.29 26.81 6.84
C LYS A 93 -13.51 27.67 7.85
N ALA A 94 -13.82 28.96 7.98
CA ALA A 94 -13.13 29.87 8.89
C ALA A 94 -13.17 29.37 10.34
N HIS A 95 -14.35 28.98 10.81
CA HIS A 95 -14.53 28.46 12.17
C HIS A 95 -13.82 27.12 12.34
N SER A 96 -13.91 26.24 11.36
CA SER A 96 -13.24 24.93 11.37
C SER A 96 -11.72 25.06 11.41
N LEU A 97 -11.15 25.97 10.65
CA LEU A 97 -9.71 26.23 10.63
C LEU A 97 -9.19 26.59 12.03
N ILE A 98 -9.79 27.58 12.70
CA ILE A 98 -9.35 28.00 14.04
C ILE A 98 -9.56 26.87 15.07
N HIS A 99 -10.69 26.18 14.99
CA HIS A 99 -10.95 25.05 15.89
C HIS A 99 -9.95 23.91 15.70
N ASN A 100 -9.55 23.60 14.47
CA ASN A 100 -8.56 22.55 14.18
C ASN A 100 -7.15 22.97 14.60
N HIS A 101 -6.78 24.25 14.52
CA HIS A 101 -5.57 24.75 15.16
C HIS A 101 -5.57 24.49 16.66
N TYR A 102 -6.67 24.79 17.35
CA TYR A 102 -6.82 24.51 18.77
C TYR A 102 -6.74 22.99 19.06
N ARG A 103 -7.33 22.14 18.24
CA ARG A 103 -7.27 20.68 18.41
C ARG A 103 -5.84 20.14 18.29
N ILE A 104 -5.06 20.60 17.28
CA ILE A 104 -3.66 20.23 17.13
C ILE A 104 -2.87 20.75 18.32
N TRP A 105 -2.99 22.01 18.66
CA TRP A 105 -2.30 22.60 19.81
C TRP A 105 -2.61 21.84 21.11
N LYS A 106 -3.87 21.50 21.36
CA LYS A 106 -4.30 20.72 22.53
C LYS A 106 -3.69 19.32 22.55
N PHE A 107 -3.60 18.67 21.39
CA PHE A 107 -2.95 17.37 21.24
C PHE A 107 -1.46 17.48 21.57
N MET A 108 -0.77 18.45 21.00
CA MET A 108 0.67 18.68 21.25
C MET A 108 0.94 19.04 22.73
N LYS A 109 0.14 19.92 23.31
CA LYS A 109 0.24 20.26 24.73
C LYS A 109 0.11 19.04 25.63
N LYS A 110 -0.82 18.15 25.31
CA LYS A 110 -1.07 16.93 26.08
C LYS A 110 0.12 15.96 26.01
N ASN A 111 0.75 15.82 24.85
CA ASN A 111 1.76 14.78 24.59
C ASN A 111 3.19 15.29 24.81
N HIS A 112 3.46 16.56 24.54
CA HIS A 112 4.82 17.13 24.54
C HIS A 112 4.96 18.38 25.44
N GLY A 113 3.88 18.90 25.99
CA GLY A 113 3.90 20.07 26.85
C GLY A 113 3.56 21.39 26.15
N LEU A 114 3.41 22.45 26.94
CA LEU A 114 2.92 23.76 26.48
C LEU A 114 3.91 24.45 25.53
N GLU A 115 5.19 24.41 25.84
CA GLU A 115 6.23 25.06 25.04
C GLU A 115 6.33 24.47 23.64
N TYR A 116 6.33 23.14 23.54
CA TYR A 116 6.32 22.45 22.25
C TYR A 116 5.09 22.81 21.40
N ALA A 117 3.90 22.81 22.01
CA ALA A 117 2.67 23.17 21.30
C ALA A 117 2.69 24.62 20.79
N ASN A 118 3.23 25.54 21.56
CA ASN A 118 3.35 26.95 21.18
C ASN A 118 4.40 27.14 20.06
N ASP A 119 5.57 26.50 20.14
CA ASP A 119 6.61 26.61 19.11
C ASP A 119 6.14 26.04 17.77
N LEU A 120 5.49 24.86 17.77
CA LEU A 120 4.91 24.29 16.54
C LEU A 120 3.91 25.25 15.88
N MET A 121 2.96 25.79 16.66
CA MET A 121 1.95 26.71 16.13
C MET A 121 2.55 28.02 15.66
N GLU A 122 3.57 28.54 16.33
CA GLU A 122 4.29 29.73 15.91
C GLU A 122 5.03 29.52 14.58
N ARG A 123 5.68 28.34 14.38
CA ARG A 123 6.32 27.98 13.11
C ARG A 123 5.29 27.86 11.99
N LYS A 124 4.11 27.35 12.28
CA LYS A 124 3.01 27.31 11.33
C LYS A 124 2.54 28.72 10.95
N ILE A 125 2.35 29.61 11.91
CA ILE A 125 1.93 31.00 11.67
C ILE A 125 3.01 31.77 10.89
N SER A 126 4.27 31.57 11.21
CA SER A 126 5.41 32.25 10.56
C SER A 126 5.86 31.61 9.24
N GLY A 127 5.13 30.64 8.71
CA GLY A 127 5.34 30.04 7.39
C GLY A 127 6.50 29.06 7.25
N GLN A 128 7.11 28.60 8.37
CA GLN A 128 8.18 27.59 8.32
C GLN A 128 7.63 26.19 8.01
N ILE A 129 6.42 25.89 8.52
CA ILE A 129 5.64 24.71 8.14
C ILE A 129 4.26 25.13 7.66
N TYR A 130 3.67 24.31 6.80
CA TYR A 130 2.30 24.47 6.32
C TYR A 130 1.53 23.19 6.50
N ILE A 131 0.37 23.27 7.14
CA ILE A 131 -0.52 22.12 7.35
C ILE A 131 -1.57 22.14 6.26
N ASN A 132 -1.51 21.18 5.34
CA ASN A 132 -2.44 21.10 4.22
C ASN A 132 -3.85 20.73 4.71
N ASP A 133 -4.85 21.33 4.08
CA ASP A 133 -6.29 21.04 4.25
C ASP A 133 -6.77 21.02 5.71
N LEU A 134 -6.39 22.03 6.47
CA LEU A 134 -6.73 22.13 7.88
C LEU A 134 -8.20 22.46 8.16
N SER A 135 -9.03 22.72 7.15
CA SER A 135 -10.48 22.94 7.31
C SER A 135 -11.22 21.70 7.84
N GLY A 136 -10.66 20.50 7.60
CA GLY A 136 -11.15 19.22 8.14
C GLY A 136 -10.01 18.22 8.34
N PHE A 137 -10.24 17.16 9.12
CA PHE A 137 -9.32 16.04 9.22
C PHE A 137 -9.77 14.90 8.30
N TYR A 138 -9.93 15.22 7.03
CA TYR A 138 -10.22 14.24 5.99
C TYR A 138 -8.95 13.58 5.48
N PRO A 139 -9.02 12.32 4.99
CA PRO A 139 -7.93 11.73 4.21
C PRO A 139 -7.58 12.62 3.03
N TYR A 140 -6.29 12.67 2.66
CA TYR A 140 -5.85 13.59 1.61
C TYR A 140 -6.20 13.06 0.23
N CYS A 141 -5.59 11.95 -0.18
CA CYS A 141 -5.86 11.33 -1.48
C CYS A 141 -5.69 9.81 -1.43
N PHE A 142 -6.32 9.11 -2.35
CA PHE A 142 -6.13 7.67 -2.53
C PHE A 142 -6.53 7.22 -3.94
N ASN A 143 -6.00 6.06 -4.34
CA ASN A 143 -6.45 5.32 -5.50
C ASN A 143 -7.38 4.20 -5.04
N PHE A 144 -8.64 4.19 -5.51
CA PHE A 144 -9.55 3.11 -5.19
C PHE A 144 -9.64 2.10 -6.33
N ASP A 145 -9.97 0.86 -5.95
CA ASP A 145 -10.14 -0.23 -6.88
C ASP A 145 -11.62 -0.53 -7.09
N PRO A 146 -12.18 -0.28 -8.29
CA PRO A 146 -13.56 -0.60 -8.61
C PRO A 146 -13.92 -2.09 -8.48
N ILE A 147 -12.94 -2.99 -8.53
CA ILE A 147 -13.17 -4.42 -8.34
C ILE A 147 -13.84 -4.71 -7.00
N HIS A 148 -13.59 -3.87 -5.98
CA HIS A 148 -14.15 -4.08 -4.66
C HIS A 148 -15.68 -4.02 -4.66
N PHE A 149 -16.28 -2.96 -5.21
CA PHE A 149 -17.75 -2.90 -5.29
C PHE A 149 -18.31 -3.85 -6.36
N ALA A 150 -17.51 -4.20 -7.38
CA ALA A 150 -17.88 -5.21 -8.34
C ALA A 150 -18.02 -6.60 -7.70
N LEU A 151 -17.21 -6.91 -6.67
CA LEU A 151 -17.28 -8.16 -5.91
C LEU A 151 -18.35 -8.16 -4.81
N TYR A 152 -18.48 -7.05 -4.08
CA TYR A 152 -19.24 -7.02 -2.82
C TYR A 152 -20.48 -6.13 -2.86
N GLY A 153 -20.65 -5.31 -3.90
CA GLY A 153 -21.69 -4.27 -3.94
C GLY A 153 -21.42 -3.15 -2.94
N ILE A 154 -22.46 -2.43 -2.57
CA ILE A 154 -22.43 -1.35 -1.57
C ILE A 154 -23.31 -1.74 -0.38
N PRO A 155 -22.77 -1.88 0.83
CA PRO A 155 -23.55 -2.24 2.00
C PRO A 155 -24.47 -1.10 2.47
N LYS A 156 -25.55 -1.47 3.12
CA LYS A 156 -26.65 -0.62 3.65
C LYS A 156 -26.21 0.64 4.40
N LYS A 157 -25.03 0.63 5.03
CA LYS A 157 -24.50 1.76 5.80
C LYS A 157 -24.27 3.03 4.97
N LEU A 158 -24.02 2.91 3.67
CA LEU A 158 -23.70 4.03 2.79
C LEU A 158 -24.94 4.68 2.20
N ASP A 159 -25.92 3.89 1.82
CA ASP A 159 -27.12 4.36 1.13
C ASP A 159 -28.27 4.74 2.11
N GLY A 160 -28.23 4.28 3.36
CA GLY A 160 -29.27 4.54 4.35
C GLY A 160 -30.62 3.86 4.03
N LYS A 161 -30.80 3.33 2.82
CA LYS A 161 -32.05 2.79 2.31
C LYS A 161 -32.01 1.32 1.92
N GLY A 162 -30.86 0.76 1.55
CA GLY A 162 -30.74 -0.61 1.12
C GLY A 162 -29.30 -1.02 0.84
N GLU A 163 -29.10 -2.29 0.48
CA GLU A 163 -27.84 -2.80 -0.02
C GLU A 163 -27.87 -2.77 -1.54
N SER A 164 -26.85 -2.20 -2.19
CA SER A 164 -26.62 -2.42 -3.60
C SER A 164 -25.88 -3.73 -3.79
N LEU A 165 -26.50 -4.69 -4.44
CA LEU A 165 -25.85 -5.96 -4.78
C LEU A 165 -24.69 -5.73 -5.76
N PRO A 166 -23.73 -6.68 -5.86
CA PRO A 166 -22.69 -6.63 -6.88
C PRO A 166 -23.29 -6.43 -8.29
N PRO A 167 -22.77 -5.46 -9.06
CA PRO A 167 -23.31 -5.17 -10.40
C PRO A 167 -23.15 -6.38 -11.31
N GLN A 168 -24.20 -6.72 -12.05
CA GLN A 168 -24.21 -7.88 -12.92
C GLN A 168 -23.95 -7.51 -14.39
N HIS A 169 -24.09 -6.24 -14.72
CA HIS A 169 -24.00 -5.73 -16.10
C HIS A 169 -23.24 -4.41 -16.12
N MET A 170 -22.71 -4.06 -17.27
CA MET A 170 -21.97 -2.81 -17.50
C MET A 170 -22.79 -1.58 -17.06
N GLU A 171 -24.09 -1.54 -17.34
CA GLU A 171 -24.99 -0.45 -16.95
C GLU A 171 -25.00 -0.25 -15.42
N SER A 172 -25.22 -1.33 -14.67
CA SER A 172 -25.26 -1.28 -13.21
C SER A 172 -23.90 -0.97 -12.59
N PHE A 173 -22.80 -1.37 -13.25
CA PHE A 173 -21.44 -0.98 -12.84
C PHE A 173 -21.24 0.54 -12.93
N PHE A 174 -21.58 1.15 -14.07
CA PHE A 174 -21.48 2.62 -14.22
C PHE A 174 -22.41 3.36 -13.25
N GLY A 175 -23.61 2.86 -13.01
CA GLY A 175 -24.54 3.45 -12.04
C GLY A 175 -23.95 3.51 -10.64
N ILE A 176 -23.39 2.41 -10.15
CA ILE A 176 -22.73 2.36 -8.83
C ILE A 176 -21.49 3.28 -8.79
N LEU A 177 -20.68 3.27 -9.84
CA LEU A 177 -19.48 4.13 -9.91
C LEU A 177 -19.88 5.62 -9.81
N GLU A 178 -20.90 6.04 -10.56
CA GLU A 178 -21.38 7.41 -10.56
C GLU A 178 -22.00 7.83 -9.21
N ASP A 179 -22.59 6.90 -8.47
CA ASP A 179 -23.15 7.14 -7.12
C ASP A 179 -22.05 7.26 -6.05
N ILE A 180 -20.96 6.50 -6.15
CA ILE A 180 -19.86 6.49 -5.17
C ILE A 180 -18.99 7.74 -5.27
N LEU A 181 -18.67 8.20 -6.48
CA LEU A 181 -17.73 9.29 -6.69
C LEU A 181 -18.12 10.60 -5.99
N PRO A 182 -19.41 11.04 -5.97
CA PRO A 182 -19.83 12.20 -5.19
C PRO A 182 -19.68 12.01 -3.68
N ILE A 183 -19.79 10.77 -3.17
CA ILE A 183 -19.56 10.46 -1.76
C ILE A 183 -18.10 10.67 -1.40
N PHE A 184 -17.18 10.19 -2.25
CA PHE A 184 -15.74 10.42 -2.07
C PHE A 184 -15.40 11.91 -2.13
N ALA A 185 -15.98 12.66 -3.07
CA ALA A 185 -15.74 14.09 -3.20
C ALA A 185 -15.99 14.87 -1.89
N LYS A 186 -16.98 14.44 -1.10
CA LYS A 186 -17.36 15.09 0.17
C LYS A 186 -16.50 14.65 1.37
N ASN A 187 -15.75 13.57 1.25
CA ASN A 187 -15.03 12.94 2.36
C ASN A 187 -13.51 12.91 2.14
N LEU A 188 -13.01 13.56 1.08
CA LEU A 188 -11.58 13.67 0.74
C LEU A 188 -11.17 15.13 0.63
N ALA A 189 -9.95 15.43 1.07
CA ALA A 189 -9.36 16.76 0.88
C ALA A 189 -8.76 16.92 -0.53
N GLY A 190 -8.17 15.85 -1.09
CA GLY A 190 -7.47 15.85 -2.39
C GLY A 190 -8.11 14.97 -3.46
N ALA A 191 -7.31 14.16 -4.11
CA ALA A 191 -7.66 13.38 -5.29
C ALA A 191 -8.16 11.97 -5.00
N CYS A 192 -8.96 11.43 -5.94
CA CYS A 192 -9.41 10.05 -5.97
C CYS A 192 -9.03 9.41 -7.32
N GLY A 193 -8.00 8.58 -7.34
CA GLY A 193 -7.61 7.84 -8.53
C GLY A 193 -8.47 6.59 -8.75
N ILE A 194 -8.74 6.27 -10.02
CA ILE A 194 -9.48 5.07 -10.44
C ILE A 194 -8.53 4.21 -11.30
N ALA A 195 -7.50 3.67 -10.66
CA ALA A 195 -6.37 3.05 -11.39
C ALA A 195 -6.78 1.84 -12.24
N THR A 196 -7.70 1.01 -11.74
CA THR A 196 -8.09 -0.27 -12.37
C THR A 196 -9.42 -0.22 -13.12
N LEU A 197 -9.91 0.99 -13.49
CA LEU A 197 -11.18 1.18 -14.16
C LEU A 197 -11.31 0.32 -15.44
N PHE A 198 -10.33 0.39 -16.33
CA PHE A 198 -10.39 -0.28 -17.62
C PHE A 198 -10.24 -1.80 -17.52
N PRO A 199 -9.33 -2.36 -16.69
CA PRO A 199 -9.31 -3.80 -16.41
C PRO A 199 -10.64 -4.34 -15.88
N VAL A 200 -11.28 -3.68 -14.93
CA VAL A 200 -12.58 -4.12 -14.41
C VAL A 200 -13.66 -4.02 -15.47
N LEU A 201 -13.69 -2.98 -16.29
CA LEU A 201 -14.62 -2.84 -17.41
C LEU A 201 -14.45 -3.95 -18.44
N SER A 202 -13.21 -4.45 -18.67
CA SER A 202 -12.97 -5.55 -19.61
C SER A 202 -13.77 -6.81 -19.25
N ILE A 203 -13.97 -7.09 -17.97
CA ILE A 203 -14.77 -8.21 -17.48
C ILE A 203 -16.24 -8.07 -17.90
N TYR A 204 -16.82 -6.87 -17.79
CA TYR A 204 -18.21 -6.63 -18.16
C TYR A 204 -18.40 -6.60 -19.69
N VAL A 205 -17.43 -6.13 -20.45
CA VAL A 205 -17.45 -6.21 -21.92
C VAL A 205 -17.39 -7.66 -22.37
N GLN A 206 -16.45 -8.45 -21.84
CA GLN A 206 -16.35 -9.88 -22.14
C GLN A 206 -17.66 -10.60 -21.80
N LYS A 207 -18.26 -10.32 -20.64
CA LYS A 207 -19.56 -10.89 -20.27
C LYS A 207 -20.62 -10.59 -21.29
N ALA A 208 -20.78 -9.33 -21.72
CA ALA A 208 -21.78 -8.95 -22.72
C ALA A 208 -21.58 -9.68 -24.06
N LEU A 209 -20.32 -9.83 -24.49
CA LEU A 209 -19.98 -10.57 -25.73
C LEU A 209 -20.28 -12.08 -25.59
N LEU A 210 -19.91 -12.69 -24.46
CA LEU A 210 -20.16 -14.12 -24.20
C LEU A 210 -21.67 -14.45 -24.06
N GLU A 211 -22.48 -13.50 -23.60
CA GLU A 211 -23.93 -13.61 -23.54
C GLU A 211 -24.61 -13.32 -24.89
N GLY A 212 -23.83 -13.25 -25.98
CA GLY A 212 -24.36 -13.04 -27.34
C GLY A 212 -24.71 -11.58 -27.60
N ASN A 213 -23.89 -10.65 -27.20
CA ASN A 213 -24.08 -9.20 -27.33
C ASN A 213 -25.26 -8.67 -26.50
N LYS A 214 -25.36 -9.13 -25.25
CA LYS A 214 -26.46 -8.78 -24.35
C LYS A 214 -25.97 -7.95 -23.17
N ILE A 215 -26.67 -6.85 -22.90
CA ILE A 215 -26.44 -6.02 -21.71
C ILE A 215 -27.76 -5.94 -20.94
N ASP A 216 -27.75 -6.56 -19.72
CA ASP A 216 -28.98 -6.80 -18.95
C ASP A 216 -30.05 -7.59 -19.77
N GLU A 217 -31.25 -7.07 -19.93
CA GLU A 217 -32.28 -7.66 -20.76
C GLU A 217 -32.25 -7.16 -22.22
N ILE A 218 -31.35 -6.23 -22.56
CA ILE A 218 -31.27 -5.59 -23.86
C ILE A 218 -30.38 -6.41 -24.79
N GLN A 219 -30.98 -6.98 -25.84
CA GLN A 219 -30.26 -7.64 -26.92
C GLN A 219 -29.73 -6.58 -27.89
N LEU A 220 -28.41 -6.53 -28.08
CA LEU A 220 -27.77 -5.66 -29.04
C LEU A 220 -27.62 -6.37 -30.40
N LYS A 221 -27.53 -5.59 -31.46
CA LYS A 221 -27.52 -6.09 -32.84
C LYS A 221 -26.31 -6.97 -33.14
N ASP A 222 -25.14 -6.54 -32.74
CA ASP A 222 -23.85 -7.18 -33.01
C ASP A 222 -22.80 -6.78 -31.95
N GLU A 223 -21.61 -7.33 -32.09
CA GLU A 223 -20.49 -7.01 -31.21
C GLU A 223 -20.13 -5.51 -31.23
N GLN A 224 -20.19 -4.86 -32.42
CA GLN A 224 -19.89 -3.43 -32.53
C GLN A 224 -20.84 -2.58 -31.67
N ALA A 225 -22.10 -2.99 -31.58
CA ALA A 225 -23.08 -2.28 -30.73
C ALA A 225 -22.74 -2.36 -29.23
N VAL A 226 -22.05 -3.40 -28.76
CA VAL A 226 -21.51 -3.47 -27.37
C VAL A 226 -20.43 -2.41 -27.17
N TRP A 227 -19.53 -2.26 -28.12
CA TRP A 227 -18.47 -1.25 -28.07
C TRP A 227 -19.01 0.18 -28.21
N ASP A 228 -20.01 0.39 -29.05
CA ASP A 228 -20.69 1.67 -29.18
C ASP A 228 -21.43 2.05 -27.89
N PHE A 229 -22.06 1.10 -27.22
CA PHE A 229 -22.67 1.30 -25.91
C PHE A 229 -21.63 1.72 -24.86
N LEU A 230 -20.50 1.01 -24.79
CA LEU A 230 -19.39 1.36 -23.91
C LEU A 230 -18.89 2.79 -24.18
N LYS A 231 -18.72 3.14 -25.45
CA LYS A 231 -18.28 4.49 -25.87
C LYS A 231 -19.23 5.58 -25.37
N VAL A 232 -20.53 5.36 -25.45
CA VAL A 232 -21.55 6.29 -24.91
C VAL A 232 -21.42 6.41 -23.39
N LYS A 233 -21.21 5.30 -22.68
CA LYS A 233 -21.03 5.31 -21.21
C LYS A 233 -19.75 6.02 -20.79
N LEU A 234 -18.64 5.78 -21.46
CA LEU A 234 -17.37 6.49 -21.21
C LEU A 234 -17.50 8.00 -21.45
N THR A 235 -18.24 8.39 -22.51
CA THR A 235 -18.55 9.79 -22.78
C THR A 235 -19.37 10.39 -21.63
N SER A 236 -20.41 9.70 -21.17
CA SER A 236 -21.21 10.14 -20.02
C SER A 236 -20.37 10.29 -18.76
N LEU A 237 -19.49 9.32 -18.47
CA LEU A 237 -18.59 9.36 -17.33
C LEU A 237 -17.65 10.58 -17.39
N LEU A 238 -17.06 10.89 -18.56
CA LEU A 238 -16.21 12.05 -18.74
C LEU A 238 -16.93 13.36 -18.33
N TYR A 239 -18.16 13.54 -18.77
CA TYR A 239 -18.95 14.72 -18.39
C TYR A 239 -19.33 14.70 -16.90
N ASN A 240 -19.66 13.55 -16.33
CA ASN A 240 -20.02 13.41 -14.92
C ASN A 240 -18.83 13.74 -13.99
N LEU A 241 -17.61 13.34 -14.34
CA LEU A 241 -16.40 13.65 -13.58
C LEU A 241 -16.07 15.15 -13.52
N ASN A 242 -16.63 15.95 -14.44
CA ASN A 242 -16.45 17.41 -14.48
C ASN A 242 -17.63 18.19 -13.88
N ARG A 243 -18.61 17.51 -13.28
CA ARG A 243 -19.71 18.19 -12.58
C ARG A 243 -19.28 18.63 -11.20
N PRO A 244 -19.78 19.79 -10.70
CA PRO A 244 -19.54 20.23 -9.34
C PRO A 244 -20.08 19.23 -8.33
N ALA A 245 -19.22 18.65 -7.51
CA ALA A 245 -19.57 17.67 -6.49
C ALA A 245 -19.07 18.06 -5.10
N ARG A 246 -17.91 18.77 -5.05
CA ARG A 246 -17.29 19.23 -3.83
C ARG A 246 -17.64 20.70 -3.61
N ASP A 247 -18.17 21.02 -2.43
CA ASP A 247 -18.45 22.39 -1.99
C ASP A 247 -19.30 23.22 -2.97
N GLY A 248 -19.96 22.56 -3.94
CA GLY A 248 -20.82 23.19 -4.94
C GLY A 248 -20.09 23.95 -6.05
N SER A 249 -18.75 23.99 -6.06
CA SER A 249 -17.94 24.72 -7.03
C SER A 249 -16.83 23.89 -7.68
N GLN A 250 -16.42 22.80 -7.05
CA GLN A 250 -15.36 21.92 -7.56
C GLN A 250 -15.92 20.57 -7.99
N SER A 251 -15.40 20.03 -9.10
CA SER A 251 -15.57 18.62 -9.42
C SER A 251 -14.67 17.76 -8.53
N LEU A 252 -14.94 16.46 -8.50
CA LEU A 252 -14.04 15.51 -7.87
C LEU A 252 -12.73 15.48 -8.65
N PHE A 253 -11.63 15.73 -7.95
CA PHE A 253 -10.29 15.55 -8.51
C PHE A 253 -10.05 14.07 -8.76
N THR A 254 -10.11 13.65 -10.03
CA THR A 254 -9.99 12.26 -10.43
C THR A 254 -8.79 12.03 -11.35
N ASN A 255 -8.26 10.81 -11.27
CA ASN A 255 -7.25 10.30 -12.19
C ASN A 255 -7.69 8.95 -12.76
N VAL A 256 -7.34 8.68 -14.02
CA VAL A 256 -7.46 7.36 -14.65
C VAL A 256 -6.10 6.93 -15.19
N SER A 257 -5.78 5.66 -15.05
CA SER A 257 -4.51 5.09 -15.53
C SER A 257 -4.72 4.37 -16.86
N ILE A 258 -3.89 4.73 -17.84
CA ILE A 258 -3.76 4.06 -19.14
C ILE A 258 -2.47 3.25 -19.05
N MET A 259 -2.59 1.95 -18.97
CA MET A 259 -1.49 1.05 -18.61
C MET A 259 -0.93 0.36 -19.84
N SER A 260 0.40 0.24 -19.91
CA SER A 260 1.07 -0.55 -20.95
C SER A 260 0.80 -2.05 -20.78
N PRO A 261 0.95 -2.86 -21.86
CA PRO A 261 0.70 -4.30 -21.83
C PRO A 261 1.35 -5.03 -20.66
N THR A 262 2.60 -4.72 -20.34
CA THR A 262 3.35 -5.33 -19.22
C THR A 262 2.67 -5.04 -17.87
N PHE A 263 2.24 -3.81 -17.61
CA PHE A 263 1.46 -3.49 -16.40
C PHE A 263 0.09 -4.16 -16.38
N LEU A 264 -0.58 -4.26 -17.53
CA LEU A 264 -1.88 -4.93 -17.65
C LEU A 264 -1.78 -6.43 -17.41
N GLN A 265 -0.73 -7.11 -17.88
CA GLN A 265 -0.51 -8.52 -17.60
C GLN A 265 -0.48 -8.78 -16.09
N GLU A 266 0.21 -7.94 -15.34
CA GLU A 266 0.25 -8.05 -13.88
C GLU A 266 -1.09 -7.67 -13.21
N THR A 267 -1.79 -6.67 -13.72
CA THR A 267 -3.02 -6.17 -13.12
C THR A 267 -4.23 -7.09 -13.40
N CYS A 268 -4.37 -7.58 -14.63
CA CYS A 268 -5.54 -8.34 -15.08
C CYS A 268 -5.58 -9.76 -14.53
N LYS A 269 -4.44 -10.42 -14.33
CA LYS A 269 -4.37 -11.85 -13.94
C LYS A 269 -5.13 -12.18 -12.65
N ASP A 270 -5.19 -11.24 -11.71
CA ASP A 270 -5.82 -11.41 -10.41
C ASP A 270 -7.25 -10.84 -10.33
N MET A 271 -7.75 -10.22 -11.42
CA MET A 271 -9.06 -9.60 -11.46
C MET A 271 -10.11 -10.55 -12.05
N THR A 272 -10.82 -11.27 -11.19
CA THR A 272 -11.86 -12.24 -11.61
C THR A 272 -13.18 -11.94 -10.90
N LEU A 273 -14.27 -11.92 -11.65
CA LEU A 273 -15.63 -11.83 -11.13
C LEU A 273 -16.41 -13.12 -11.37
N VAL A 274 -17.22 -13.50 -10.38
CA VAL A 274 -18.20 -14.58 -10.48
C VAL A 274 -19.59 -13.97 -10.52
N PHE A 275 -20.29 -14.16 -11.60
CA PHE A 275 -21.64 -13.64 -11.80
C PHE A 275 -22.73 -14.60 -11.31
N LYS A 276 -23.96 -14.09 -11.07
CA LYS A 276 -25.08 -14.89 -10.55
C LYS A 276 -25.46 -16.08 -11.43
N ASN A 277 -25.22 -15.98 -12.74
CA ASN A 277 -25.45 -17.08 -13.69
C ASN A 277 -24.35 -18.14 -13.69
N GLY A 278 -23.37 -18.03 -12.79
CA GLY A 278 -22.24 -18.96 -12.67
C GLY A 278 -21.08 -18.69 -13.64
N MET A 279 -21.14 -17.66 -14.47
CA MET A 279 -20.01 -17.27 -15.31
C MET A 279 -18.87 -16.75 -14.45
N VAL A 280 -17.65 -17.21 -14.76
CA VAL A 280 -16.40 -16.74 -14.13
C VAL A 280 -15.57 -16.08 -15.22
N ILE A 281 -15.28 -14.79 -15.06
CA ILE A 281 -14.58 -14.01 -16.08
C ILE A 281 -13.41 -13.27 -15.41
N THR A 282 -12.21 -13.43 -15.97
CA THR A 282 -11.01 -12.71 -15.57
C THR A 282 -10.80 -11.54 -16.53
N ALA A 283 -10.27 -10.43 -16.03
CA ALA A 283 -9.91 -9.29 -16.86
C ALA A 283 -8.92 -9.71 -17.96
N ASP A 284 -9.13 -9.17 -19.16
CA ASP A 284 -8.35 -9.52 -20.35
C ASP A 284 -7.52 -8.31 -20.83
N VAL A 285 -6.27 -8.56 -21.17
CA VAL A 285 -5.32 -7.52 -21.58
C VAL A 285 -5.76 -6.87 -22.87
N ASP A 286 -6.07 -7.66 -23.92
CA ASP A 286 -6.40 -7.13 -25.24
C ASP A 286 -7.72 -6.33 -25.22
N THR A 287 -8.71 -6.85 -24.49
CA THR A 287 -9.98 -6.15 -24.26
C THR A 287 -9.74 -4.84 -23.51
N THR A 288 -8.85 -4.84 -22.51
CA THR A 288 -8.51 -3.63 -21.74
C THR A 288 -7.81 -2.60 -22.61
N LEU A 289 -6.84 -3.00 -23.43
CA LEU A 289 -6.15 -2.11 -24.37
C LEU A 289 -7.15 -1.44 -25.32
N ARG A 290 -8.09 -2.20 -25.88
CA ARG A 290 -9.15 -1.64 -26.72
C ARG A 290 -10.06 -0.65 -25.99
N ILE A 291 -10.37 -0.90 -24.72
CA ILE A 291 -11.14 0.06 -23.90
C ILE A 291 -10.36 1.34 -23.66
N GLN A 292 -9.06 1.23 -23.35
CA GLN A 292 -8.18 2.39 -23.18
C GLN A 292 -8.09 3.23 -24.45
N ASP A 293 -7.99 2.58 -25.60
CA ASP A 293 -7.97 3.23 -26.90
C ASP A 293 -9.27 4.01 -27.18
N ILE A 294 -10.42 3.39 -26.95
CA ILE A 294 -11.73 4.05 -27.07
C ILE A 294 -11.84 5.23 -26.10
N TRP A 295 -11.32 5.11 -24.87
CA TRP A 295 -11.32 6.20 -23.91
C TRP A 295 -10.54 7.41 -24.40
N ILE A 296 -9.31 7.19 -24.89
CA ILE A 296 -8.45 8.26 -25.41
C ILE A 296 -9.12 8.96 -26.61
N ASP A 297 -9.71 8.20 -27.51
CA ASP A 297 -10.44 8.73 -28.66
C ASP A 297 -11.65 9.57 -28.24
N VAL A 298 -12.41 9.10 -27.23
CA VAL A 298 -13.52 9.87 -26.63
C VAL A 298 -13.00 11.17 -26.03
N PHE A 299 -11.97 11.10 -25.22
CA PHE A 299 -11.42 12.28 -24.54
C PHE A 299 -10.91 13.32 -25.56
N ASN A 300 -10.11 12.89 -26.52
CA ASN A 300 -9.55 13.78 -27.55
C ASN A 300 -10.64 14.43 -28.39
N LYS A 301 -11.62 13.65 -28.84
CA LYS A 301 -12.76 14.12 -29.64
C LYS A 301 -13.63 15.13 -28.88
N GLU A 302 -13.95 14.85 -27.63
CA GLU A 302 -14.77 15.76 -26.82
C GLU A 302 -13.99 17.03 -26.43
N SER A 303 -12.65 16.90 -26.27
CA SER A 303 -11.77 18.04 -25.99
C SER A 303 -11.64 19.04 -27.17
N GLU A 304 -11.96 18.64 -28.38
CA GLU A 304 -12.10 19.58 -29.52
C GLU A 304 -13.28 20.56 -29.33
N ARG A 305 -14.31 20.12 -28.60
CA ARG A 305 -15.52 20.90 -28.32
C ARG A 305 -15.46 21.66 -27.01
N ARG A 306 -14.80 21.08 -26.01
CA ARG A 306 -14.70 21.61 -24.66
C ARG A 306 -13.49 21.02 -23.97
N LEU A 307 -12.64 21.84 -23.38
CA LEU A 307 -11.55 21.34 -22.54
C LEU A 307 -12.05 20.80 -21.18
N PHE A 308 -11.38 19.81 -20.67
CA PHE A 308 -11.72 19.13 -19.41
C PHE A 308 -10.56 19.23 -18.42
N THR A 309 -10.89 19.55 -17.17
CA THR A 309 -9.93 19.53 -16.07
C THR A 309 -9.68 18.09 -15.60
N PHE A 310 -10.72 17.27 -15.56
CA PHE A 310 -10.71 15.89 -15.04
C PHE A 310 -11.32 14.90 -16.03
N PRO A 311 -10.94 13.61 -15.92
CA PRO A 311 -9.89 13.08 -15.06
C PRO A 311 -8.50 13.45 -15.59
N VAL A 312 -7.53 13.55 -14.69
CA VAL A 312 -6.12 13.49 -15.08
C VAL A 312 -5.88 12.12 -15.70
N GLN A 313 -5.27 12.08 -16.87
CA GLN A 313 -4.92 10.84 -17.55
C GLN A 313 -3.45 10.56 -17.32
N THR A 314 -3.14 9.40 -16.76
CA THR A 314 -1.76 8.95 -16.55
C THR A 314 -1.46 7.78 -17.46
N LEU A 315 -0.58 7.99 -18.42
CA LEU A 315 -0.01 6.95 -19.26
C LEU A 315 1.09 6.24 -18.47
N SER A 316 0.81 5.05 -17.99
CA SER A 316 1.74 4.24 -17.18
C SER A 316 2.55 3.33 -18.09
N ILE A 317 3.84 3.60 -18.22
CA ILE A 317 4.80 2.89 -19.06
C ILE A 317 5.72 2.03 -18.20
N ALA A 318 5.75 0.74 -18.49
CA ALA A 318 6.63 -0.20 -17.83
C ALA A 318 8.09 0.00 -18.29
N THR A 319 8.99 0.05 -17.32
CA THR A 319 10.44 0.15 -17.54
C THR A 319 11.18 -0.98 -16.85
N ILE A 320 12.37 -1.29 -17.36
CA ILE A 320 13.38 -2.15 -16.73
C ILE A 320 14.69 -1.38 -16.66
N GLU A 321 15.54 -1.70 -15.70
CA GLU A 321 16.90 -1.15 -15.67
C GLU A 321 17.77 -1.85 -16.70
N ASP A 322 18.54 -1.07 -17.49
CA ASP A 322 19.56 -1.60 -18.40
C ASP A 322 20.84 -2.01 -17.62
N GLU A 323 21.87 -2.46 -18.34
CA GLU A 323 23.15 -2.86 -17.76
C GLU A 323 23.87 -1.75 -16.98
N ASN A 324 23.49 -0.49 -17.21
CA ASN A 324 24.04 0.70 -16.57
C ASN A 324 23.12 1.23 -15.45
N GLY A 325 22.02 0.55 -15.15
CA GLY A 325 21.03 0.96 -14.16
C GLY A 325 20.10 2.09 -14.64
N LYS A 326 20.03 2.35 -15.96
CA LYS A 326 19.11 3.36 -16.52
C LYS A 326 17.77 2.73 -16.88
N PRO A 327 16.65 3.45 -16.64
CA PRO A 327 15.34 2.99 -17.05
C PRO A 327 15.23 2.86 -18.57
N LYS A 328 14.73 1.73 -19.06
CA LYS A 328 14.45 1.46 -20.46
C LYS A 328 13.01 1.03 -20.64
N ILE A 329 12.32 1.56 -21.64
CA ILE A 329 10.92 1.23 -21.95
C ILE A 329 10.83 -0.24 -22.41
N VAL A 330 9.89 -1.00 -21.82
CA VAL A 330 9.58 -2.37 -22.20
C VAL A 330 8.64 -2.39 -23.41
N ASP A 331 7.51 -1.73 -23.33
CA ASP A 331 6.44 -1.74 -24.31
C ASP A 331 6.57 -0.57 -25.32
N THR A 332 7.64 -0.58 -26.11
CA THR A 332 8.00 0.55 -27.00
C THR A 332 6.92 0.86 -28.04
N ASP A 333 6.29 -0.15 -28.66
CA ASP A 333 5.25 0.07 -29.68
C ASP A 333 4.02 0.75 -29.06
N PHE A 334 3.59 0.29 -27.89
CA PHE A 334 2.50 0.90 -27.13
C PHE A 334 2.84 2.35 -26.73
N TYR A 335 4.05 2.59 -26.22
CA TYR A 335 4.53 3.93 -25.90
C TYR A 335 4.44 4.86 -27.12
N ASN A 336 4.97 4.44 -28.28
CA ASN A 336 4.95 5.23 -29.50
C ASN A 336 3.53 5.55 -29.94
N GLU A 337 2.62 4.57 -29.93
CA GLU A 337 1.22 4.77 -30.32
C GLU A 337 0.51 5.77 -29.39
N MET A 338 0.63 5.60 -28.08
CA MET A 338 -0.03 6.47 -27.11
C MET A 338 0.54 7.88 -27.11
N MET A 339 1.86 8.04 -27.26
CA MET A 339 2.48 9.34 -27.36
C MET A 339 2.08 10.09 -28.64
N LYS A 340 1.90 9.40 -29.76
CA LYS A 340 1.34 10.02 -30.99
C LYS A 340 -0.06 10.58 -30.76
N LYS A 341 -0.92 9.85 -30.01
CA LYS A 341 -2.24 10.35 -29.62
C LYS A 341 -2.17 11.52 -28.63
N ASN A 342 -1.03 11.70 -27.95
CA ASN A 342 -0.79 12.78 -26.98
C ASN A 342 -0.24 14.09 -27.61
N ILE A 343 0.27 14.05 -28.84
CA ILE A 343 0.94 15.20 -29.50
C ILE A 343 0.03 16.43 -29.54
N LYS A 344 -1.22 16.27 -29.94
CA LYS A 344 -2.15 17.38 -30.25
C LYS A 344 -2.48 18.24 -29.03
N LEU A 345 -2.72 17.64 -27.87
CA LEU A 345 -3.20 18.35 -26.67
C LEU A 345 -2.29 18.19 -25.45
N GLY A 346 -1.35 17.26 -25.49
CA GLY A 346 -0.55 16.91 -24.31
C GLY A 346 -1.44 16.46 -23.13
N ALA A 347 -2.60 15.83 -23.40
CA ALA A 347 -3.63 15.56 -22.40
C ALA A 347 -3.21 14.51 -21.36
N MET A 348 -2.32 13.59 -21.74
CA MET A 348 -1.81 12.54 -20.87
C MET A 348 -0.49 12.95 -20.22
N ASN A 349 -0.39 12.77 -18.91
CA ASN A 349 0.90 12.77 -18.21
C ASN A 349 1.51 11.36 -18.33
N VAL A 350 2.82 11.28 -18.38
CA VAL A 350 3.55 10.01 -18.48
C VAL A 350 4.11 9.63 -17.11
N TYR A 351 3.82 8.42 -16.68
CA TYR A 351 4.44 7.75 -15.55
C TYR A 351 5.34 6.61 -16.06
N ALA A 352 6.61 6.66 -15.71
CA ALA A 352 7.57 5.60 -15.98
C ALA A 352 7.86 4.84 -14.70
N GLY A 353 7.50 3.56 -14.66
CA GLY A 353 7.66 2.70 -13.50
C GLY A 353 8.35 1.38 -13.85
N ASP A 354 9.16 0.89 -12.92
CA ASP A 354 9.80 -0.42 -13.05
C ASP A 354 8.73 -1.51 -12.94
N SER A 355 8.62 -2.37 -13.94
CA SER A 355 7.74 -3.54 -13.93
C SER A 355 8.12 -4.53 -12.83
N SER A 356 9.40 -4.55 -12.41
CA SER A 356 9.87 -5.34 -11.27
C SER A 356 9.40 -4.80 -9.91
N THR A 357 8.83 -3.58 -9.85
CA THR A 357 8.23 -3.04 -8.62
C THR A 357 6.95 -3.77 -8.19
N LEU A 358 6.36 -4.56 -9.07
CA LEU A 358 5.28 -5.50 -8.76
C LEU A 358 5.81 -6.85 -8.28
N SER A 359 7.13 -7.06 -8.26
CA SER A 359 7.75 -8.31 -7.89
C SER A 359 7.62 -8.57 -6.39
N SER A 360 6.94 -9.64 -6.08
CA SER A 360 6.70 -10.11 -4.73
C SER A 360 7.82 -11.01 -4.22
N CYS A 361 8.04 -10.98 -2.92
CA CYS A 361 8.89 -11.91 -2.19
C CYS A 361 8.27 -13.31 -2.21
N CYS A 362 8.86 -14.33 -2.84
CA CYS A 362 8.22 -15.61 -3.09
C CYS A 362 9.07 -16.83 -2.70
N PHE A 363 8.36 -17.96 -2.59
CA PHE A 363 8.90 -19.30 -2.35
C PHE A 363 8.71 -20.19 -3.58
N GLY A 364 9.47 -21.29 -3.64
CA GLY A 364 9.18 -22.39 -4.54
C GLY A 364 7.89 -23.12 -4.18
N GLY A 365 7.21 -23.71 -5.17
CA GLY A 365 5.90 -24.36 -5.00
C GLY A 365 5.88 -25.51 -4.00
N GLU A 366 7.01 -26.19 -3.78
CA GLU A 366 7.15 -27.30 -2.85
C GLU A 366 7.24 -26.89 -1.36
N GLN A 367 7.37 -25.58 -1.07
CA GLN A 367 7.40 -25.09 0.31
C GLN A 367 6.09 -25.41 1.00
N LYS A 368 6.14 -26.17 2.10
CA LYS A 368 4.96 -26.51 2.91
C LYS A 368 4.54 -25.36 3.82
N VAL A 369 3.24 -25.27 4.04
CA VAL A 369 2.58 -24.28 4.90
C VAL A 369 1.43 -24.94 5.67
N LEU A 370 1.15 -24.42 6.86
CA LEU A 370 0.03 -24.87 7.69
C LEU A 370 -1.13 -23.90 7.48
N THR A 371 -2.24 -24.41 6.98
CA THR A 371 -3.43 -23.62 6.61
C THR A 371 -4.70 -24.16 7.23
N LYS A 372 -5.68 -23.29 7.45
CA LYS A 372 -7.02 -23.64 7.94
C LYS A 372 -8.09 -22.98 7.06
N SER A 373 -9.11 -23.74 6.67
CA SER A 373 -10.28 -23.27 5.93
C SER A 373 -11.57 -23.81 6.55
N SER A 374 -12.71 -23.53 5.93
CA SER A 374 -13.99 -24.16 6.31
C SER A 374 -14.00 -25.68 6.15
N THR A 375 -13.11 -26.25 5.33
CA THR A 375 -12.96 -27.71 5.13
C THR A 375 -11.98 -28.35 6.09
N GLY A 376 -11.39 -27.60 7.01
CA GLY A 376 -10.47 -28.10 8.03
C GLY A 376 -9.04 -27.56 7.90
N ILE A 377 -8.13 -28.18 8.67
CA ILE A 377 -6.70 -27.83 8.70
C ILE A 377 -5.93 -28.77 7.77
N LYS A 378 -5.00 -28.19 7.00
CA LYS A 378 -4.11 -28.91 6.09
C LYS A 378 -2.66 -28.48 6.25
N LEU A 379 -1.75 -29.41 6.12
CA LEU A 379 -0.33 -29.20 5.91
C LEU A 379 -0.03 -29.53 4.44
N CYS A 380 0.06 -28.53 3.59
CA CYS A 380 0.21 -28.68 2.15
C CYS A 380 1.25 -27.72 1.60
N SER A 381 1.74 -27.99 0.39
CA SER A 381 2.63 -27.07 -0.32
C SER A 381 1.85 -25.92 -0.96
N PHE A 382 2.54 -24.84 -1.29
CA PHE A 382 1.93 -23.73 -2.05
C PHE A 382 1.34 -24.20 -3.38
N LYS A 383 2.04 -25.11 -4.07
CA LYS A 383 1.59 -25.69 -5.33
C LYS A 383 0.29 -26.50 -5.16
N GLU A 384 0.20 -27.35 -4.13
CA GLU A 384 -1.03 -28.10 -3.84
C GLU A 384 -2.21 -27.19 -3.53
N ILE A 385 -1.99 -26.02 -2.90
CA ILE A 385 -3.04 -25.01 -2.68
C ILE A 385 -3.47 -24.42 -4.02
N ALA A 386 -2.53 -24.03 -4.88
CA ALA A 386 -2.78 -23.45 -6.19
C ALA A 386 -3.52 -24.44 -7.12
N ASP A 387 -3.18 -25.73 -7.06
CA ASP A 387 -3.76 -26.80 -7.86
C ASP A 387 -5.13 -27.29 -7.34
N GLY A 388 -5.69 -26.62 -6.31
CA GLY A 388 -7.06 -26.85 -5.85
C GLY A 388 -7.20 -27.70 -4.58
N ALA A 389 -6.17 -27.77 -3.72
CA ALA A 389 -6.29 -28.39 -2.40
C ALA A 389 -7.45 -27.80 -1.56
N TYR A 390 -7.86 -26.58 -1.88
CA TYR A 390 -9.06 -25.91 -1.40
C TYR A 390 -9.91 -25.46 -2.59
N ASN A 391 -11.23 -25.72 -2.56
CA ASN A 391 -12.15 -25.33 -3.63
C ASN A 391 -12.28 -23.79 -3.79
N ASP A 392 -11.85 -23.02 -2.80
CA ASP A 392 -11.90 -21.54 -2.78
C ASP A 392 -10.63 -20.96 -2.11
N TYR A 393 -9.47 -21.29 -2.66
CA TYR A 393 -8.17 -20.87 -2.11
C TYR A 393 -7.92 -19.34 -2.18
N ARG A 394 -8.69 -18.62 -3.01
CA ARG A 394 -8.46 -17.19 -3.25
C ARG A 394 -9.01 -16.29 -2.15
N ASN A 395 -9.98 -16.74 -1.35
CA ASN A 395 -10.75 -15.83 -0.50
C ASN A 395 -10.93 -16.20 0.98
N ASN A 396 -10.75 -17.44 1.43
CA ASN A 396 -11.20 -17.83 2.79
C ASN A 396 -10.33 -18.86 3.50
N PHE A 397 -9.03 -18.68 3.57
CA PHE A 397 -8.22 -19.49 4.47
C PHE A 397 -7.37 -18.65 5.42
N THR A 398 -6.88 -19.28 6.46
CA THR A 398 -6.00 -18.67 7.44
C THR A 398 -4.70 -19.47 7.54
N VAL A 399 -3.63 -18.79 7.88
CA VAL A 399 -2.30 -19.35 8.08
C VAL A 399 -1.84 -19.14 9.52
N PHE A 400 -0.91 -19.95 9.97
CA PHE A 400 -0.35 -19.85 11.31
C PHE A 400 0.66 -18.69 11.39
N HIS A 401 0.48 -17.81 12.37
CA HIS A 401 1.47 -16.80 12.72
C HIS A 401 1.37 -16.42 14.20
N ASN A 402 2.53 -16.38 14.88
CA ASN A 402 2.73 -15.79 16.20
C ASN A 402 1.69 -16.22 17.27
N GLY A 403 1.29 -17.49 17.25
CA GLY A 403 0.33 -18.05 18.19
C GLY A 403 -1.14 -17.97 17.75
N SER A 404 -1.45 -17.44 16.57
CA SER A 404 -2.81 -17.22 16.09
C SER A 404 -3.02 -17.72 14.66
N TRP A 405 -4.29 -17.85 14.26
CA TRP A 405 -4.69 -18.04 12.88
C TRP A 405 -4.98 -16.68 12.22
N CYS A 406 -4.17 -16.31 11.22
CA CYS A 406 -4.26 -15.05 10.53
C CYS A 406 -4.82 -15.24 9.12
N LYS A 407 -5.75 -14.38 8.69
CA LYS A 407 -6.31 -14.44 7.33
C LYS A 407 -5.24 -14.18 6.29
N ALA A 408 -5.24 -15.01 5.24
CA ALA A 408 -4.29 -14.91 4.15
C ALA A 408 -4.92 -15.20 2.78
N LYS A 409 -4.29 -14.69 1.74
CA LYS A 409 -4.60 -14.98 0.32
C LYS A 409 -3.35 -15.56 -0.32
N LEU A 410 -3.50 -16.61 -1.13
CA LEU A 410 -2.40 -17.13 -1.94
C LEU A 410 -2.11 -16.20 -3.12
N VAL A 411 -0.86 -15.88 -3.33
CA VAL A 411 -0.33 -15.17 -4.51
C VAL A 411 0.53 -16.15 -5.30
N VAL A 412 0.25 -16.27 -6.57
CA VAL A 412 1.01 -17.10 -7.53
C VAL A 412 1.52 -16.18 -8.63
N LEU A 413 2.80 -16.24 -8.93
CA LEU A 413 3.42 -15.44 -9.98
C LEU A 413 4.03 -16.36 -11.03
N ASP A 414 3.68 -16.13 -12.29
CA ASP A 414 4.32 -16.75 -13.46
C ASP A 414 5.61 -15.99 -13.79
N GLU A 415 6.64 -16.19 -12.98
CA GLU A 415 7.89 -15.44 -13.07
C GLU A 415 9.08 -16.35 -12.84
N LYS A 416 9.96 -16.43 -13.82
CA LYS A 416 11.22 -17.17 -13.71
C LYS A 416 12.22 -16.33 -12.92
N ARG A 417 12.43 -16.69 -11.64
CA ARG A 417 13.37 -16.00 -10.74
C ARG A 417 14.52 -16.86 -10.32
N GLN A 418 15.60 -16.20 -9.96
CA GLN A 418 16.71 -16.86 -9.30
C GLN A 418 16.28 -17.26 -7.90
N MET A 419 16.44 -18.53 -7.58
CA MET A 419 16.14 -19.09 -6.26
C MET A 419 17.41 -19.35 -5.47
N PHE A 420 17.29 -19.25 -4.16
CA PHE A 420 18.36 -19.56 -3.23
C PHE A 420 17.92 -20.62 -2.23
N LYS A 421 18.82 -21.53 -1.91
CA LYS A 421 18.69 -22.45 -0.80
C LYS A 421 19.39 -21.86 0.42
N VAL A 422 18.61 -21.48 1.44
CA VAL A 422 19.12 -20.97 2.69
C VAL A 422 19.05 -22.05 3.76
N THR A 423 20.18 -22.34 4.40
CA THR A 423 20.27 -23.34 5.48
C THR A 423 20.64 -22.65 6.78
N THR A 424 19.89 -22.93 7.86
CA THR A 424 20.15 -22.38 9.19
C THR A 424 20.97 -23.34 10.05
N HIS A 425 21.51 -22.86 11.18
CA HIS A 425 22.35 -23.64 12.10
C HIS A 425 21.56 -24.80 12.75
N ASN A 426 20.23 -24.68 12.86
CA ASN A 426 19.36 -25.78 13.32
C ASN A 426 18.86 -26.67 12.17
N ASN A 427 19.59 -26.65 11.02
CA ASN A 427 19.34 -27.47 9.82
C ASN A 427 17.97 -27.26 9.17
N LYS A 428 17.39 -26.04 9.25
CA LYS A 428 16.21 -25.72 8.45
C LYS A 428 16.65 -25.27 7.06
N VAL A 429 15.93 -25.75 6.06
CA VAL A 429 16.18 -25.44 4.65
C VAL A 429 14.97 -24.68 4.10
N LEU A 430 15.25 -23.58 3.42
CA LEU A 430 14.27 -22.72 2.76
C LEU A 430 14.68 -22.53 1.31
N TYR A 431 13.71 -22.51 0.41
CA TYR A 431 13.91 -22.21 -1.01
C TYR A 431 13.14 -20.93 -1.34
N MET A 432 13.87 -19.84 -1.52
CA MET A 432 13.31 -18.48 -1.62
C MET A 432 13.87 -17.75 -2.84
N THR A 433 13.11 -16.81 -3.37
CA THR A 433 13.58 -15.90 -4.41
C THR A 433 14.70 -14.97 -3.89
N ASP A 434 15.51 -14.47 -4.78
CA ASP A 434 16.62 -13.54 -4.51
C ASP A 434 16.22 -12.32 -3.67
N ASN A 435 15.04 -11.79 -3.94
CA ASN A 435 14.50 -10.60 -3.31
C ASN A 435 13.57 -10.87 -2.11
N HIS A 436 13.38 -12.16 -1.71
CA HIS A 436 12.52 -12.47 -0.57
C HIS A 436 13.03 -11.82 0.72
N LEU A 437 12.12 -11.15 1.44
CA LEU A 437 12.44 -10.46 2.68
C LEU A 437 12.44 -11.42 3.86
N ASN A 438 13.54 -11.46 4.54
CA ASN A 438 13.77 -12.30 5.70
C ASN A 438 13.82 -11.47 6.98
N LEU A 439 13.06 -11.87 7.99
CA LEU A 439 13.15 -11.26 9.32
C LEU A 439 14.43 -11.72 9.99
N THR A 440 15.41 -10.82 10.05
CA THR A 440 16.68 -11.08 10.72
C THR A 440 16.75 -10.37 12.07
N LYS A 441 17.76 -10.71 12.87
CA LYS A 441 18.02 -10.05 14.16
C LYS A 441 18.25 -8.53 14.00
N ASP A 442 18.77 -8.11 12.87
CA ASP A 442 19.16 -6.74 12.57
C ASP A 442 18.16 -6.04 11.61
N GLY A 443 16.92 -6.54 11.50
CA GLY A 443 15.88 -6.03 10.62
C GLY A 443 15.61 -6.90 9.41
N LEU A 444 14.84 -6.38 8.44
CA LEU A 444 14.50 -7.08 7.22
C LEU A 444 15.67 -7.05 6.23
N LYS A 445 16.00 -8.22 5.64
CA LYS A 445 17.03 -8.37 4.60
C LYS A 445 16.54 -9.23 3.45
N LYS A 446 16.92 -8.88 2.23
CA LYS A 446 16.68 -9.73 1.06
C LYS A 446 17.50 -11.01 1.12
N THR A 447 17.05 -12.06 0.43
CA THR A 447 17.76 -13.34 0.42
C THR A 447 19.17 -13.20 -0.17
N ASN A 448 19.36 -12.43 -1.23
CA ASN A 448 20.67 -12.19 -1.84
C ASN A 448 21.61 -11.35 -0.95
N ASP A 449 21.09 -10.62 0.03
CA ASP A 449 21.88 -9.81 0.96
C ASP A 449 22.24 -10.55 2.26
N LEU A 450 21.77 -11.80 2.40
CA LEU A 450 22.06 -12.63 3.57
C LEU A 450 23.49 -13.14 3.57
N ILE A 451 24.18 -13.00 4.69
CA ILE A 451 25.57 -13.42 4.86
C ILE A 451 25.62 -14.60 5.82
N ALA A 452 26.08 -15.75 5.30
CA ALA A 452 26.31 -16.95 6.11
C ALA A 452 27.33 -16.67 7.23
N GLY A 453 27.07 -17.20 8.43
CA GLY A 453 27.91 -16.99 9.61
C GLY A 453 27.72 -15.63 10.30
N LYS A 454 26.99 -14.69 9.72
CA LYS A 454 26.75 -13.35 10.28
C LYS A 454 25.28 -13.10 10.58
N ASP A 455 24.39 -13.42 9.67
CA ASP A 455 22.95 -13.13 9.81
C ASP A 455 22.20 -14.26 10.52
N TYR A 456 21.08 -13.91 11.13
CA TYR A 456 20.25 -14.81 11.94
C TYR A 456 18.79 -14.65 11.56
N LEU A 457 18.07 -15.74 11.26
CA LEU A 457 16.64 -15.73 10.96
C LEU A 457 15.79 -15.88 12.21
N ALA A 458 14.62 -15.23 12.23
CA ALA A 458 13.67 -15.27 13.33
C ALA A 458 12.86 -16.57 13.32
N PHE A 459 12.58 -17.09 14.53
CA PHE A 459 11.80 -18.31 14.77
C PHE A 459 10.66 -18.10 15.77
N ASN A 460 9.55 -18.79 15.53
CA ASN A 460 8.39 -18.75 16.40
C ASN A 460 8.68 -19.38 17.77
N THR A 461 8.27 -18.68 18.83
CA THR A 461 8.39 -19.12 20.22
C THR A 461 7.05 -19.13 20.96
N ARG A 462 5.96 -18.79 20.27
CA ARG A 462 4.61 -18.73 20.86
C ARG A 462 3.80 -19.95 20.45
N PRO A 463 3.17 -20.65 21.39
CA PRO A 463 2.26 -21.73 21.06
C PRO A 463 1.03 -21.19 20.35
N LEU A 464 0.50 -21.96 19.40
CA LEU A 464 -0.76 -21.66 18.74
C LEU A 464 -1.89 -21.78 19.77
N ASP A 465 -2.58 -20.67 20.03
CA ASP A 465 -3.78 -20.66 20.86
C ASP A 465 -4.99 -21.05 20.03
N THR A 466 -5.69 -22.09 20.47
CA THR A 466 -6.75 -22.74 19.71
C THR A 466 -8.16 -22.43 20.21
N TYR A 467 -8.40 -21.32 20.85
CA TYR A 467 -9.77 -20.85 21.10
C TYR A 467 -10.53 -20.64 19.78
N THR A 468 -10.83 -21.75 19.10
CA THR A 468 -11.52 -21.75 17.81
C THR A 468 -12.57 -22.86 17.80
N GLU A 469 -13.54 -22.76 16.89
CA GLU A 469 -14.60 -23.74 16.61
C GLU A 469 -14.13 -25.18 16.34
N VAL A 470 -12.83 -25.43 16.20
CA VAL A 470 -12.20 -26.73 15.93
C VAL A 470 -11.69 -27.39 17.20
N ASP A 471 -11.50 -26.64 18.30
CA ASP A 471 -11.03 -27.18 19.55
C ASP A 471 -12.17 -27.97 20.25
N ARG A 472 -11.97 -29.26 20.35
CA ARG A 472 -12.93 -30.18 21.02
C ARG A 472 -12.71 -30.33 22.52
N GLY A 473 -11.83 -29.53 23.11
CA GLY A 473 -11.48 -29.61 24.52
C GLY A 473 -10.76 -30.92 24.90
N LEU A 474 -9.98 -31.47 23.97
CA LEU A 474 -9.26 -32.72 24.18
C LEU A 474 -8.20 -32.61 25.27
N THR A 475 -8.08 -33.67 26.07
CA THR A 475 -7.20 -33.72 27.25
C THR A 475 -5.76 -34.10 26.90
N TYR A 476 -4.86 -33.88 27.87
CA TYR A 476 -3.46 -34.27 27.77
C TYR A 476 -3.30 -35.79 27.62
N GLU A 477 -4.05 -36.56 28.38
CA GLU A 477 -3.98 -38.03 28.38
C GLU A 477 -4.46 -38.64 27.06
N GLN A 478 -5.49 -38.02 26.43
CA GLN A 478 -5.91 -38.40 25.08
C GLN A 478 -4.76 -38.18 24.09
N GLY A 479 -4.03 -37.06 24.22
CA GLY A 479 -2.82 -36.82 23.45
C GLY A 479 -1.73 -37.85 23.69
N VAL A 480 -1.47 -38.24 24.96
CA VAL A 480 -0.47 -39.25 25.30
C VAL A 480 -0.79 -40.61 24.65
N LEU A 481 -2.05 -41.01 24.58
CA LEU A 481 -2.45 -42.25 23.91
C LEU A 481 -2.15 -42.22 22.42
N ILE A 482 -2.50 -41.13 21.75
CA ILE A 482 -2.22 -40.92 20.30
C ILE A 482 -0.72 -40.89 20.03
N GLY A 483 0.05 -40.18 20.87
CA GLY A 483 1.52 -40.12 20.76
C GLY A 483 2.17 -41.49 20.96
N ALA A 484 1.73 -42.26 21.93
CA ALA A 484 2.20 -43.61 22.18
C ALA A 484 1.85 -44.57 21.03
N TYR A 485 0.72 -44.38 20.39
CA TYR A 485 0.35 -45.12 19.18
C TYR A 485 1.28 -44.83 18.01
N LEU A 486 1.62 -43.57 17.80
CA LEU A 486 2.53 -43.18 16.71
C LEU A 486 3.92 -43.80 16.88
N GLY A 487 4.41 -43.96 18.12
CA GLY A 487 5.66 -44.65 18.39
C GLY A 487 5.47 -46.19 18.31
N ASP A 488 5.03 -46.78 19.39
CA ASP A 488 4.98 -48.26 19.63
C ASP A 488 3.61 -48.93 19.28
N GLY A 489 2.68 -48.20 18.59
CA GLY A 489 1.34 -48.70 18.28
C GLY A 489 1.21 -49.34 16.89
N SER A 490 0.21 -50.19 16.72
CA SER A 490 -0.26 -50.70 15.43
C SER A 490 -1.76 -50.85 15.44
N LYS A 491 -2.41 -50.77 14.26
CA LYS A 491 -3.85 -50.99 14.11
C LYS A 491 -4.13 -52.02 13.02
N TYR A 492 -5.15 -52.82 13.25
CA TYR A 492 -5.56 -53.84 12.30
C TYR A 492 -7.07 -53.91 12.21
N LYS A 493 -7.59 -53.99 10.97
CA LYS A 493 -8.97 -54.31 10.68
C LYS A 493 -9.02 -55.60 9.88
N ARG A 494 -9.71 -56.61 10.43
CA ARG A 494 -9.82 -57.92 9.75
C ARG A 494 -10.77 -57.81 8.58
N LEU A 495 -10.31 -58.25 7.42
CA LEU A 495 -11.11 -58.25 6.19
C LEU A 495 -12.27 -59.24 6.34
N GLY A 496 -13.49 -58.79 6.00
CA GLY A 496 -14.70 -59.62 6.00
C GLY A 496 -15.40 -59.82 7.39
N CYS A 497 -14.93 -59.10 8.42
CA CYS A 497 -15.66 -59.08 9.71
C CYS A 497 -15.47 -57.72 10.41
N GLU A 498 -16.38 -57.37 11.34
CA GLU A 498 -16.29 -56.15 12.15
C GLU A 498 -15.34 -56.32 13.35
N SER A 499 -14.11 -56.75 13.10
CA SER A 499 -13.09 -56.91 14.14
C SER A 499 -12.02 -55.85 13.96
N TYR A 500 -11.86 -55.00 14.97
CA TYR A 500 -10.96 -53.88 15.03
C TYR A 500 -9.99 -54.08 16.21
N GLU A 501 -8.69 -53.98 15.97
CA GLU A 501 -7.65 -54.18 16.97
C GLU A 501 -6.69 -52.95 16.95
N VAL A 502 -6.42 -52.43 18.14
CA VAL A 502 -5.34 -51.45 18.37
C VAL A 502 -4.37 -52.09 19.36
N THR A 503 -3.10 -52.17 18.99
CA THR A 503 -2.06 -52.84 19.81
C THR A 503 -0.92 -51.86 20.08
N PHE A 504 -0.44 -51.83 21.31
CA PHE A 504 0.75 -51.11 21.75
C PHE A 504 1.82 -52.13 22.19
N SER A 505 3.06 -52.00 21.76
CA SER A 505 4.20 -52.87 22.10
C SER A 505 5.04 -52.20 23.18
N LEU A 506 4.66 -52.36 24.48
CA LEU A 506 5.27 -51.64 25.59
C LEU A 506 6.28 -52.51 26.37
N SER A 507 7.49 -52.01 26.61
CA SER A 507 8.43 -52.58 27.56
C SER A 507 7.99 -52.31 29.00
N ALA A 508 8.49 -53.04 29.97
CA ALA A 508 8.10 -52.89 31.37
C ALA A 508 8.20 -51.45 31.93
N PRO A 509 9.23 -50.67 31.62
CA PRO A 509 9.30 -49.26 32.03
C PRO A 509 8.23 -48.35 31.43
N LYS A 510 7.64 -48.72 30.28
CA LYS A 510 6.60 -47.95 29.60
C LYS A 510 5.16 -48.27 30.07
N LEU A 511 4.98 -49.28 30.95
CA LEU A 511 3.66 -49.68 31.43
C LEU A 511 2.91 -48.61 32.24
N HIS A 512 3.61 -47.61 32.78
CA HIS A 512 2.98 -46.47 33.44
C HIS A 512 2.03 -45.67 32.50
N LEU A 513 2.20 -45.77 31.17
CA LEU A 513 1.32 -45.15 30.18
C LEU A 513 -0.11 -45.70 30.22
N LEU A 514 -0.32 -46.92 30.79
CA LEU A 514 -1.66 -47.52 30.88
C LEU A 514 -2.64 -46.69 31.71
N THR A 515 -2.14 -45.99 32.75
CA THR A 515 -2.99 -45.06 33.52
C THR A 515 -3.52 -43.90 32.64
N ALA A 516 -2.65 -43.34 31.82
CA ALA A 516 -3.05 -42.31 30.86
C ALA A 516 -4.00 -42.87 29.79
N PHE A 517 -3.77 -44.13 29.33
CA PHE A 517 -4.65 -44.77 28.34
C PHE A 517 -6.05 -44.99 28.91
N SER A 518 -6.16 -45.47 30.14
CA SER A 518 -7.46 -45.69 30.79
C SER A 518 -8.22 -44.37 30.98
N LYS A 519 -7.52 -43.29 31.33
CA LYS A 519 -8.13 -41.99 31.47
C LYS A 519 -8.55 -41.43 30.10
N ALA A 520 -7.71 -41.53 29.06
CA ALA A 520 -8.03 -41.09 27.71
C ALA A 520 -9.29 -41.80 27.15
N LEU A 521 -9.39 -43.12 27.34
CA LEU A 521 -10.60 -43.88 26.94
C LEU A 521 -11.83 -43.38 27.68
N GLY A 522 -11.72 -43.11 28.99
CA GLY A 522 -12.80 -42.53 29.79
C GLY A 522 -13.21 -41.14 29.30
N ASP A 523 -12.25 -40.30 29.02
CA ASP A 523 -12.49 -38.92 28.49
C ASP A 523 -13.17 -38.95 27.11
N TRP A 524 -12.92 -39.92 26.27
CA TRP A 524 -13.66 -40.16 25.02
C TRP A 524 -14.98 -40.91 25.19
N GLY A 525 -15.30 -41.42 26.40
CA GLY A 525 -16.48 -42.26 26.62
C GLY A 525 -16.37 -43.62 25.95
N ILE A 526 -15.14 -44.05 25.57
CA ILE A 526 -14.87 -45.31 24.89
C ILE A 526 -14.76 -46.43 25.95
N LYS A 527 -15.70 -47.39 25.93
CA LYS A 527 -15.66 -48.59 26.76
C LYS A 527 -14.86 -49.67 26.05
N ALA A 528 -13.60 -49.78 26.38
CA ALA A 528 -12.70 -50.81 25.83
C ALA A 528 -11.93 -51.50 26.95
N ASP A 529 -11.91 -52.83 26.91
CA ASP A 529 -11.08 -53.63 27.78
C ASP A 529 -9.62 -53.64 27.27
N ILE A 530 -8.70 -53.44 28.23
CA ILE A 530 -7.26 -53.46 27.94
C ILE A 530 -6.75 -54.88 28.26
N HIS A 531 -6.36 -55.61 27.23
CA HIS A 531 -5.79 -56.93 27.34
C HIS A 531 -4.27 -56.92 27.23
N MET A 532 -3.55 -57.58 28.15
CA MET A 532 -2.09 -57.67 28.11
C MET A 532 -1.64 -59.08 27.79
N TYR A 533 -0.74 -59.20 26.84
CA TYR A 533 -0.14 -60.42 26.42
C TYR A 533 1.39 -60.35 26.55
N ASP A 534 2.02 -61.40 27.10
CA ASP A 534 3.47 -61.52 27.22
C ASP A 534 4.11 -61.90 25.86
N SER A 535 5.14 -61.16 25.47
CA SER A 535 6.00 -61.58 24.37
C SER A 535 7.29 -62.26 24.87
N LYS A 536 7.97 -63.02 23.99
CA LYS A 536 9.23 -63.70 24.29
C LYS A 536 10.39 -62.73 24.71
N ASN A 537 10.23 -61.46 24.60
CA ASN A 537 11.29 -60.41 24.72
C ASN A 537 11.07 -59.41 25.84
N ASN A 538 10.35 -59.69 26.93
CA ASN A 538 9.98 -58.75 28.00
C ASN A 538 9.23 -57.52 27.49
N VAL A 539 8.53 -57.60 26.36
CA VAL A 539 7.60 -56.62 25.85
C VAL A 539 6.19 -57.16 26.10
N LYS A 540 5.31 -56.27 26.56
CA LYS A 540 3.88 -56.56 26.70
C LYS A 540 3.16 -56.03 25.45
N PHE A 541 2.34 -56.88 24.82
CA PHE A 541 1.36 -56.43 23.83
C PHE A 541 0.08 -56.02 24.55
N VAL A 542 -0.18 -54.71 24.54
CA VAL A 542 -1.40 -54.13 25.11
C VAL A 542 -2.40 -53.97 23.97
N LYS A 543 -3.47 -54.78 24.01
CA LYS A 543 -4.47 -54.83 22.92
C LYS A 543 -5.81 -54.32 23.40
N CYS A 544 -6.46 -53.55 22.54
CA CYS A 544 -7.82 -53.07 22.69
C CYS A 544 -8.61 -53.47 21.45
N PHE A 545 -9.74 -54.16 21.65
CA PHE A 545 -10.63 -54.56 20.58
C PHE A 545 -11.87 -53.70 20.60
N ASN A 546 -11.79 -52.55 19.96
CA ASN A 546 -12.86 -51.55 19.95
C ASN A 546 -12.83 -50.71 18.65
N LYS A 547 -13.99 -50.55 18.02
CA LYS A 547 -14.16 -49.82 16.77
C LYS A 547 -13.94 -48.34 16.99
N ASP A 548 -14.53 -47.77 18.05
CA ASP A 548 -14.49 -46.32 18.28
C ASP A 548 -13.06 -45.86 18.56
N LEU A 549 -12.27 -46.69 19.31
CA LEU A 549 -10.85 -46.43 19.50
C LEU A 549 -10.06 -46.51 18.17
N TYR A 550 -10.37 -47.53 17.35
CA TYR A 550 -9.74 -47.66 16.03
C TYR A 550 -10.02 -46.44 15.15
N ASP A 551 -11.28 -46.00 15.09
CA ASP A 551 -11.71 -44.85 14.31
C ASP A 551 -11.09 -43.51 14.84
N THR A 552 -11.04 -43.38 16.17
CA THR A 552 -10.34 -42.25 16.82
C THR A 552 -8.85 -42.20 16.47
N ILE A 553 -8.16 -43.34 16.51
CA ILE A 553 -6.75 -43.39 16.05
C ILE A 553 -6.63 -43.02 14.58
N CYS A 554 -7.56 -43.46 13.73
CA CYS A 554 -7.55 -43.08 12.30
C CYS A 554 -7.80 -41.60 12.07
N GLU A 555 -8.56 -40.93 12.91
CA GLU A 555 -8.82 -39.51 12.84
C GLU A 555 -7.56 -38.65 13.10
N TYR A 556 -6.78 -39.01 14.13
CA TYR A 556 -5.62 -38.23 14.58
C TYR A 556 -4.27 -38.71 14.01
N THR A 557 -4.25 -39.85 13.29
CA THR A 557 -3.01 -40.42 12.72
C THR A 557 -3.17 -40.82 11.28
N GLU A 558 -2.07 -40.76 10.52
CA GLU A 558 -1.99 -41.20 9.13
C GLU A 558 -1.00 -42.35 8.96
N GLY A 559 -1.06 -43.04 7.86
CA GLY A 559 -0.17 -44.14 7.54
C GLY A 559 -0.52 -45.49 8.27
N LYS A 560 0.14 -46.58 7.85
CA LYS A 560 -0.16 -47.91 8.32
C LYS A 560 1.04 -48.60 9.04
N ASP A 561 2.26 -48.19 8.73
CA ASP A 561 3.48 -48.85 9.15
C ASP A 561 4.56 -47.87 9.63
N ALA A 562 5.68 -48.31 10.10
CA ALA A 562 6.76 -47.47 10.63
C ALA A 562 7.38 -46.51 9.62
N LEU A 563 7.22 -46.77 8.31
CA LEU A 563 7.74 -45.88 7.25
C LEU A 563 6.74 -44.81 6.82
N THR A 564 5.46 -45.05 7.04
CA THR A 564 4.38 -44.19 6.51
C THR A 564 3.58 -43.46 7.59
N LYS A 565 3.78 -43.81 8.89
CA LYS A 565 3.10 -43.10 10.00
C LYS A 565 3.30 -41.58 9.94
N GLY A 566 2.24 -40.87 10.29
CA GLY A 566 2.22 -39.42 10.38
C GLY A 566 1.13 -38.90 11.32
N ILE A 567 1.17 -37.65 11.66
CA ILE A 567 0.17 -36.94 12.45
C ILE A 567 -0.85 -36.32 11.50
N SER A 568 -2.12 -36.58 11.74
CA SER A 568 -3.20 -35.95 10.97
C SER A 568 -3.23 -34.44 11.22
N PRO A 569 -3.36 -33.60 10.17
CA PRO A 569 -3.36 -32.14 10.33
C PRO A 569 -4.44 -31.60 11.29
N VAL A 570 -5.51 -32.35 11.53
CA VAL A 570 -6.56 -31.95 12.49
C VAL A 570 -6.02 -31.75 13.91
N VAL A 571 -4.90 -32.41 14.24
CA VAL A 571 -4.21 -32.30 15.52
C VAL A 571 -3.74 -30.85 15.79
N TYR A 572 -3.26 -30.17 14.78
CA TYR A 572 -2.68 -28.81 14.96
C TYR A 572 -3.71 -27.76 15.40
N GLY A 573 -5.00 -28.04 15.25
CA GLY A 573 -6.10 -27.20 15.72
C GLY A 573 -6.66 -27.58 17.09
N GLN A 574 -6.15 -28.60 17.74
CA GLN A 574 -6.64 -29.05 19.04
C GLN A 574 -5.92 -28.33 20.21
N SER A 575 -6.43 -28.49 21.41
CA SER A 575 -5.92 -27.84 22.61
C SER A 575 -4.40 -28.02 22.81
N ILE A 576 -3.74 -27.06 23.45
CA ILE A 576 -2.32 -27.16 23.81
C ILE A 576 -2.02 -28.41 24.65
N PRO A 577 -2.84 -28.77 25.70
CA PRO A 577 -2.64 -29.98 26.44
C PRO A 577 -2.63 -31.23 25.56
N PHE A 578 -3.57 -31.35 24.64
CA PHE A 578 -3.64 -32.53 23.74
C PHE A 578 -2.40 -32.61 22.82
N ARG A 579 -2.02 -31.53 22.18
CA ARG A 579 -0.81 -31.49 21.33
C ARG A 579 0.46 -31.78 22.12
N ARG A 580 0.54 -31.32 23.36
CA ARG A 580 1.64 -31.60 24.27
C ARG A 580 1.66 -33.06 24.67
N GLY A 581 0.49 -33.64 24.94
CA GLY A 581 0.34 -35.07 25.23
C GLY A 581 0.85 -35.96 24.10
N ILE A 582 0.57 -35.59 22.82
CA ILE A 582 1.09 -36.33 21.66
C ILE A 582 2.63 -36.32 21.64
N LEU A 583 3.25 -35.16 21.84
CA LEU A 583 4.71 -35.07 21.86
C LEU A 583 5.32 -35.90 23.01
N ASP A 584 4.73 -35.84 24.21
CA ASP A 584 5.21 -36.56 25.40
C ASP A 584 4.95 -38.07 25.27
N GLY A 585 3.82 -38.49 24.67
CA GLY A 585 3.53 -39.93 24.39
C GLY A 585 4.48 -40.53 23.38
N LEU A 586 4.80 -39.78 22.28
CA LEU A 586 5.85 -40.16 21.32
C LEU A 586 7.22 -40.29 22.02
N TYR A 587 7.55 -39.29 22.85
CA TYR A 587 8.81 -39.29 23.57
C TYR A 587 8.92 -40.46 24.58
N ALA A 588 7.81 -40.83 25.22
CA ALA A 588 7.76 -41.97 26.15
C ALA A 588 7.97 -43.33 25.45
N THR A 589 7.65 -43.44 24.15
CA THR A 589 7.78 -44.67 23.35
C THR A 589 9.08 -44.70 22.53
N ASP A 590 9.30 -43.77 21.67
CA ASP A 590 10.45 -43.70 20.75
C ASP A 590 11.51 -42.66 21.15
N GLY A 591 11.39 -42.09 22.34
CA GLY A 591 12.30 -41.08 22.84
C GLY A 591 13.66 -41.60 23.29
N GLY A 592 14.70 -40.82 22.98
CA GLY A 592 16.05 -41.03 23.49
C GLY A 592 16.42 -39.96 24.54
N ASN A 593 17.65 -39.98 25.02
CA ASN A 593 18.15 -38.98 25.95
C ASN A 593 18.05 -37.54 25.36
N SER A 594 17.70 -36.57 26.19
CA SER A 594 17.74 -35.13 25.86
C SER A 594 16.71 -34.65 24.80
N CYS A 595 15.41 -35.03 25.00
CA CYS A 595 14.31 -34.59 24.13
C CYS A 595 14.53 -34.89 22.62
N ARG A 596 14.83 -36.17 22.34
CA ARG A 596 15.05 -36.66 20.97
C ARG A 596 14.08 -37.76 20.64
N ILE A 597 13.60 -37.79 19.41
CA ILE A 597 12.80 -38.87 18.83
C ILE A 597 13.51 -39.35 17.56
N TYR A 598 13.53 -40.64 17.31
CA TYR A 598 14.09 -41.25 16.12
C TYR A 598 12.97 -41.89 15.31
N SER A 599 12.92 -41.69 14.01
CA SER A 599 11.93 -42.33 13.14
C SER A 599 12.50 -42.58 11.74
N SER A 600 12.05 -43.66 11.12
CA SER A 600 12.27 -43.95 9.69
C SER A 600 11.18 -43.34 8.81
N SER A 601 10.08 -42.83 9.39
CA SER A 601 9.08 -42.07 8.64
C SER A 601 9.52 -40.61 8.50
N GLU A 602 9.85 -40.22 7.29
CA GLU A 602 10.15 -38.82 6.98
C GLU A 602 8.95 -37.92 7.23
N LYS A 603 7.73 -38.41 6.91
CA LYS A 603 6.49 -37.73 7.20
C LYS A 603 6.33 -37.47 8.69
N LEU A 604 6.53 -38.46 9.53
CA LEU A 604 6.39 -38.33 10.99
C LEU A 604 7.37 -37.27 11.54
N ILE A 605 8.61 -37.25 11.04
CA ILE A 605 9.62 -36.27 11.46
C ILE A 605 9.16 -34.84 11.10
N GLN A 606 8.63 -34.62 9.90
CA GLN A 606 8.09 -33.34 9.47
C GLN A 606 6.85 -32.93 10.29
N ASP A 607 5.98 -33.92 10.59
CA ASP A 607 4.78 -33.68 11.37
C ASP A 607 5.12 -33.33 12.84
N ILE A 608 6.13 -33.97 13.44
CA ILE A 608 6.63 -33.66 14.80
C ILE A 608 7.25 -32.23 14.77
N GLU A 609 7.96 -31.86 13.72
CA GLU A 609 8.49 -30.52 13.56
C GLU A 609 7.38 -29.46 13.58
N THR A 610 6.32 -29.70 12.81
CA THR A 610 5.13 -28.84 12.77
C THR A 610 4.42 -28.82 14.13
N LEU A 611 4.27 -29.97 14.79
CA LEU A 611 3.70 -30.08 16.13
C LEU A 611 4.48 -29.24 17.16
N CYS A 612 5.81 -29.37 17.16
CA CYS A 612 6.69 -28.54 17.99
C CYS A 612 6.53 -27.06 17.72
N THR A 613 6.49 -26.66 16.45
CA THR A 613 6.26 -25.27 16.03
C THR A 613 4.94 -24.74 16.59
N THR A 614 3.85 -25.52 16.52
CA THR A 614 2.55 -25.13 17.10
C THR A 614 2.53 -25.11 18.63
N LEU A 615 3.52 -25.71 19.28
CA LEU A 615 3.76 -25.63 20.72
C LEU A 615 4.76 -24.54 21.13
N GLY A 616 5.25 -23.75 20.19
CA GLY A 616 6.27 -22.71 20.43
C GLY A 616 7.66 -23.28 20.74
N LEU A 617 7.94 -24.50 20.28
CA LEU A 617 9.20 -25.21 20.49
C LEU A 617 10.00 -25.25 19.19
N ASN A 618 11.27 -24.90 19.25
CA ASN A 618 12.17 -25.00 18.11
C ASN A 618 12.86 -26.36 18.05
N THR A 619 13.18 -26.82 16.85
CA THR A 619 13.71 -28.17 16.60
C THR A 619 15.00 -28.14 15.81
N VAL A 620 15.79 -29.22 15.97
CA VAL A 620 16.88 -29.57 15.07
C VAL A 620 16.58 -30.96 14.50
N VAL A 621 16.63 -31.08 13.18
CA VAL A 621 16.53 -32.37 12.49
C VAL A 621 17.91 -32.75 11.98
N SER A 622 18.31 -33.99 12.20
CA SER A 622 19.58 -34.55 11.73
C SER A 622 19.36 -36.00 11.26
N GLU A 623 20.18 -36.43 10.34
CA GLU A 623 20.24 -37.83 9.93
C GLU A 623 21.07 -38.61 10.94
N ASP A 624 20.67 -39.84 11.22
CA ASP A 624 21.49 -40.80 11.98
C ASP A 624 22.35 -41.55 10.98
N PRO A 625 23.66 -41.31 10.96
CA PRO A 625 24.56 -41.88 9.92
C PRO A 625 24.84 -43.34 10.10
N ARG A 626 24.33 -43.99 11.14
CA ARG A 626 24.58 -45.41 11.43
C ARG A 626 23.78 -46.30 10.49
N GLU A 627 24.45 -47.14 9.74
CA GLU A 627 23.86 -48.18 8.88
C GLU A 627 23.33 -49.38 9.66
N ASN A 628 24.00 -49.69 10.77
CA ASN A 628 23.61 -50.79 11.66
C ASN A 628 23.22 -50.30 13.07
N ILE A 629 22.30 -50.96 13.70
CA ILE A 629 21.96 -50.77 15.10
C ILE A 629 22.22 -52.07 15.90
N THR A 630 22.92 -51.95 17.01
CA THR A 630 23.12 -53.07 17.94
C THR A 630 21.99 -53.10 18.94
N ILE A 631 21.14 -54.10 18.89
CA ILE A 631 20.09 -54.35 19.90
C ILE A 631 20.45 -55.61 20.69
N ARG A 632 20.73 -55.41 22.00
CA ARG A 632 21.13 -56.52 22.90
C ARG A 632 22.32 -57.34 22.43
N GLY A 633 23.30 -56.68 21.85
CA GLY A 633 24.52 -57.36 21.35
C GLY A 633 24.37 -58.01 19.98
N ILE A 634 23.25 -57.83 19.29
CA ILE A 634 23.03 -58.34 17.93
C ILE A 634 22.92 -57.12 17.03
N ASP A 635 23.71 -57.08 15.95
CA ASP A 635 23.70 -56.05 14.95
C ASP A 635 22.61 -56.34 13.92
N TYR A 636 21.80 -55.33 13.69
CA TYR A 636 20.74 -55.32 12.68
C TYR A 636 21.04 -54.22 11.63
N GLU A 637 21.01 -54.61 10.39
CA GLU A 637 21.06 -53.69 9.27
C GLU A 637 19.73 -52.89 9.17
N ARG A 638 19.83 -51.61 8.93
CA ARG A 638 18.64 -50.77 8.80
C ARG A 638 18.06 -50.90 7.41
N ASN A 639 16.79 -51.09 7.30
CA ASN A 639 16.07 -51.18 6.03
C ASN A 639 15.71 -49.79 5.47
N ALA A 640 15.95 -48.70 6.21
CA ALA A 640 15.68 -47.31 5.78
C ALA A 640 16.54 -46.33 6.60
N PRO A 641 16.88 -45.15 6.01
CA PRO A 641 17.48 -44.07 6.77
C PRO A 641 16.64 -43.65 7.96
N VAL A 642 17.29 -43.37 9.07
CA VAL A 642 16.63 -42.87 10.27
C VAL A 642 16.98 -41.44 10.52
N LYS A 643 15.96 -40.60 10.71
CA LYS A 643 16.13 -39.19 11.09
C LYS A 643 15.90 -39.05 12.61
N CYS A 644 16.61 -38.09 13.19
CA CYS A 644 16.50 -37.70 14.57
C CYS A 644 15.97 -36.28 14.66
N ILE A 645 14.90 -36.07 15.38
CA ILE A 645 14.40 -34.73 15.71
C ILE A 645 14.62 -34.45 17.18
N LYS A 646 15.20 -33.31 17.51
CA LYS A 646 15.42 -32.83 18.86
C LYS A 646 14.71 -31.48 19.03
N TRP A 647 13.98 -31.31 20.16
CA TRP A 647 13.39 -30.03 20.51
C TRP A 647 13.95 -29.45 21.79
N TYR A 648 13.81 -28.12 21.96
CA TYR A 648 14.25 -27.43 23.16
C TYR A 648 13.39 -26.19 23.39
N ASN A 649 13.38 -25.72 24.62
CA ASN A 649 12.77 -24.46 25.01
C ASN A 649 13.84 -23.49 25.55
N LEU A 650 13.44 -22.24 25.74
CA LEU A 650 14.29 -21.15 26.27
C LEU A 650 15.05 -21.50 27.57
N ARG A 651 14.59 -22.48 28.37
CA ARG A 651 15.19 -22.85 29.63
C ARG A 651 16.37 -23.85 29.50
N ASN A 652 16.48 -24.56 28.38
CA ASN A 652 17.45 -25.66 28.18
C ASN A 652 18.58 -25.32 27.20
N LYS A 653 19.11 -24.11 27.21
CA LYS A 653 20.09 -23.60 26.25
C LYS A 653 21.54 -24.05 26.41
N ARG A 654 21.86 -24.89 27.38
CA ARG A 654 23.25 -25.39 27.55
C ARG A 654 23.66 -26.27 26.37
N GLY A 655 24.51 -25.72 25.46
CA GLY A 655 25.15 -26.47 24.37
C GLY A 655 24.91 -25.96 22.96
N MET A 656 24.28 -24.80 22.71
CA MET A 656 24.05 -24.29 21.35
C MET A 656 25.07 -23.28 20.85
N GLY A 657 26.01 -22.84 21.68
CA GLY A 657 27.07 -21.90 21.28
C GLY A 657 26.51 -20.56 20.71
N ASP A 658 27.31 -19.93 19.86
CA ASP A 658 26.98 -18.65 19.20
C ASP A 658 25.95 -18.76 18.07
N GLY A 659 25.48 -19.98 17.74
CA GLY A 659 24.53 -20.22 16.65
C GLY A 659 23.08 -19.80 16.93
N VAL A 660 22.75 -19.39 18.17
CA VAL A 660 21.40 -18.95 18.57
C VAL A 660 21.49 -17.68 19.41
N LYS A 661 20.66 -16.71 19.09
CA LYS A 661 20.48 -15.47 19.87
C LYS A 661 19.02 -15.28 20.25
N VAL A 662 18.76 -14.62 21.36
CA VAL A 662 17.38 -14.31 21.82
C VAL A 662 17.30 -12.82 22.06
N VAL A 663 16.35 -12.19 21.37
CA VAL A 663 16.07 -10.76 21.47
C VAL A 663 14.55 -10.62 21.63
N ASN A 664 14.09 -9.89 22.64
CA ASN A 664 12.66 -9.63 22.91
C ASN A 664 11.76 -10.90 22.84
N ASN A 665 12.21 -12.00 23.46
CA ASN A 665 11.53 -13.31 23.45
C ASN A 665 11.43 -14.01 22.09
N THR A 666 12.05 -13.49 21.04
CA THR A 666 12.18 -14.15 19.73
C THR A 666 13.53 -14.85 19.65
N GLU A 667 13.54 -16.08 19.18
CA GLU A 667 14.77 -16.85 18.92
C GLU A 667 15.24 -16.60 17.49
N TYR A 668 16.55 -16.40 17.33
CA TYR A 668 17.19 -16.16 16.06
C TYR A 668 18.29 -17.20 15.84
N PHE A 669 18.19 -17.95 14.75
CA PHE A 669 19.20 -18.97 14.39
C PHE A 669 20.09 -18.45 13.28
N GLN A 670 21.41 -18.63 13.45
CA GLN A 670 22.42 -18.23 12.49
C GLN A 670 22.24 -18.94 11.15
N ILE A 671 22.45 -18.23 10.05
CA ILE A 671 22.47 -18.79 8.70
C ILE A 671 23.80 -19.52 8.48
N LYS A 672 23.71 -20.79 8.08
CA LYS A 672 24.86 -21.66 7.81
C LYS A 672 25.35 -21.54 6.38
N SER A 673 24.42 -21.51 5.41
CA SER A 673 24.75 -21.31 3.99
C SER A 673 23.63 -20.60 3.25
N VAL A 674 23.99 -19.85 2.20
CA VAL A 674 23.12 -19.25 1.20
C VAL A 674 23.69 -19.66 -0.15
N GLU A 675 23.00 -20.49 -0.89
CA GLU A 675 23.49 -21.10 -2.13
C GLU A 675 22.48 -20.89 -3.26
N PRO A 676 22.90 -20.52 -4.47
CA PRO A 676 22.02 -20.51 -5.63
C PRO A 676 21.36 -21.88 -5.82
N TYR A 677 20.08 -21.90 -6.15
CA TYR A 677 19.30 -23.12 -6.34
C TYR A 677 18.69 -23.14 -7.74
N ASN A 678 18.90 -24.21 -8.48
CA ASN A 678 18.34 -24.38 -9.81
C ASN A 678 16.87 -24.83 -9.69
N TYR A 679 15.96 -23.87 -9.78
CA TYR A 679 14.52 -24.07 -9.72
C TYR A 679 13.96 -24.22 -11.13
N THR A 680 13.20 -25.29 -11.37
CA THR A 680 12.75 -25.67 -12.71
C THR A 680 11.29 -25.30 -13.01
N ASP A 681 10.51 -24.95 -11.98
CA ASP A 681 9.14 -24.47 -12.14
C ASP A 681 9.18 -22.97 -12.52
N GLU A 682 8.29 -22.55 -13.40
CA GLU A 682 8.17 -21.14 -13.84
C GLU A 682 7.33 -20.30 -12.88
N LYS A 683 6.74 -20.92 -11.83
CA LYS A 683 5.87 -20.25 -10.86
C LYS A 683 6.54 -20.12 -9.50
N VAL A 684 6.34 -18.98 -8.87
CA VAL A 684 6.72 -18.73 -7.49
C VAL A 684 5.50 -18.32 -6.67
N TYR A 685 5.51 -18.58 -5.37
CA TYR A 685 4.31 -18.56 -4.52
C TYR A 685 4.59 -17.84 -3.20
N CYS A 686 3.58 -17.14 -2.68
CA CYS A 686 3.62 -16.56 -1.34
C CYS A 686 2.21 -16.33 -0.78
N PHE A 687 2.12 -15.96 0.50
CA PHE A 687 0.89 -15.45 1.07
C PHE A 687 0.88 -13.93 1.13
N GLN A 688 -0.26 -13.34 0.83
CA GLN A 688 -0.61 -11.99 1.24
C GLN A 688 -1.42 -12.08 2.53
N MET A 689 -0.87 -11.56 3.62
CA MET A 689 -1.60 -11.47 4.89
C MET A 689 -2.65 -10.37 4.80
N LEU A 690 -3.87 -10.66 5.27
CA LEU A 690 -4.98 -9.70 5.26
C LEU A 690 -5.05 -8.87 6.55
N ASN A 691 -4.25 -9.21 7.57
CA ASN A 691 -4.04 -8.40 8.75
C ASN A 691 -2.68 -7.70 8.63
N GLU A 692 -2.69 -6.39 8.40
CA GLU A 692 -1.50 -5.63 8.03
C GLU A 692 -0.60 -5.24 9.20
N ASP A 693 -1.09 -5.31 10.43
CA ASP A 693 -0.27 -5.05 11.63
C ASP A 693 0.82 -6.11 11.84
N GLU A 694 0.70 -7.28 11.19
CA GLU A 694 1.68 -8.36 11.25
C GLU A 694 1.93 -8.93 9.84
N PRO A 695 2.87 -8.36 9.06
CA PRO A 695 3.15 -8.78 7.68
C PRO A 695 3.94 -10.09 7.60
N PHE A 696 3.79 -10.97 8.56
CA PHE A 696 4.55 -12.20 8.68
C PHE A 696 3.63 -13.41 8.78
N PHE A 697 4.13 -14.57 8.41
CA PHE A 697 3.54 -15.86 8.73
C PHE A 697 4.63 -16.84 9.16
N THR A 698 4.21 -17.91 9.83
CA THR A 698 5.13 -18.90 10.37
C THR A 698 5.08 -20.17 9.53
N LEU A 699 6.22 -20.60 9.03
CA LEU A 699 6.37 -21.86 8.32
C LEU A 699 6.28 -23.05 9.29
N PRO A 700 5.90 -24.24 8.80
CA PRO A 700 5.82 -25.46 9.64
C PRO A 700 7.12 -25.82 10.36
N ASN A 701 8.27 -25.39 9.84
CA ASN A 701 9.59 -25.60 10.44
C ASN A 701 9.98 -24.52 11.48
N GLY A 702 9.08 -23.60 11.81
CA GLY A 702 9.25 -22.60 12.84
C GLY A 702 9.79 -21.26 12.35
N VAL A 703 10.26 -21.12 11.11
CA VAL A 703 10.77 -19.86 10.58
C VAL A 703 9.63 -18.86 10.44
N ILE A 704 9.83 -17.65 10.98
CA ILE A 704 8.96 -16.49 10.72
C ILE A 704 9.44 -15.83 9.44
N THR A 705 8.54 -15.71 8.47
CA THR A 705 8.86 -15.16 7.16
C THR A 705 7.92 -14.04 6.78
N HIS A 706 8.40 -13.12 5.96
CA HIS A 706 7.62 -11.99 5.48
C HIS A 706 6.56 -12.47 4.47
N ASN A 707 5.39 -11.83 4.49
CA ASN A 707 4.34 -12.07 3.50
C ASN A 707 4.74 -11.51 2.12
N CYS A 708 4.02 -11.94 1.09
CA CYS A 708 4.01 -11.20 -0.16
C CYS A 708 3.36 -9.84 0.10
N ARG A 709 4.15 -8.80 0.26
CA ARG A 709 3.65 -7.47 -0.02
C ARG A 709 3.78 -7.30 -1.53
N LEU A 710 2.67 -7.07 -2.21
CA LEU A 710 2.63 -6.37 -3.49
C LEU A 710 3.10 -4.89 -3.30
N ARG A 711 4.07 -4.70 -2.42
CA ARG A 711 4.80 -3.45 -2.20
C ARG A 711 6.24 -3.75 -2.52
N SER A 712 6.75 -3.15 -3.58
CA SER A 712 8.18 -3.08 -3.75
C SER A 712 8.80 -2.39 -2.52
N ASP A 713 9.98 -2.84 -2.06
CA ASP A 713 10.81 -2.09 -1.13
C ASP A 713 11.26 -0.75 -1.73
N LYS A 714 11.22 -0.66 -3.07
CA LYS A 714 11.21 0.57 -3.84
C LYS A 714 9.81 1.22 -3.88
N ALA A 715 8.75 0.71 -3.22
CA ALA A 715 7.47 1.41 -3.04
C ALA A 715 7.58 2.62 -2.10
N LYS A 716 8.70 2.83 -1.43
CA LYS A 716 9.11 4.20 -1.08
C LYS A 716 9.17 5.10 -2.33
N VAL A 717 9.03 4.53 -3.51
CA VAL A 717 9.39 5.14 -4.76
C VAL A 717 8.22 5.71 -5.51
N PHE A 718 6.97 5.28 -5.30
CA PHE A 718 5.92 5.90 -6.09
C PHE A 718 4.52 5.79 -5.51
N THR A 719 4.14 6.79 -4.75
CA THR A 719 2.73 7.13 -4.55
C THR A 719 2.52 8.57 -4.95
N ASN A 720 2.55 8.83 -6.25
CA ASN A 720 2.09 10.13 -6.70
C ASN A 720 0.58 10.23 -6.46
N SER A 721 0.16 11.25 -5.75
CA SER A 721 -1.25 11.61 -5.59
C SER A 721 -1.96 11.87 -6.93
N LEU A 722 -1.23 11.93 -8.03
CA LEU A 722 -1.70 12.26 -9.38
C LEU A 722 -1.71 11.08 -10.35
N GLY A 723 -1.28 9.88 -9.97
CA GLY A 723 -1.29 8.72 -10.85
C GLY A 723 -0.28 7.65 -10.46
N GLY A 724 -0.59 6.43 -10.78
CA GLY A 724 0.21 5.24 -10.57
C GLY A 724 -0.66 4.00 -10.73
N SER A 725 -0.07 2.88 -11.07
CA SER A 725 -0.79 1.62 -11.31
C SER A 725 -1.27 0.91 -10.04
N SER A 726 -0.95 1.41 -8.85
CA SER A 726 -1.27 0.74 -7.58
C SER A 726 -2.62 1.17 -7.03
N SER A 727 -3.48 0.19 -6.72
CA SER A 727 -4.77 0.39 -6.05
C SER A 727 -4.61 0.45 -4.52
N ASN A 728 -5.55 1.12 -3.83
CA ASN A 728 -5.64 1.24 -2.36
C ASN A 728 -4.46 1.94 -1.68
N ILE A 729 -3.65 2.70 -2.41
CA ILE A 729 -2.53 3.50 -1.90
C ILE A 729 -2.91 4.97 -1.93
N GLY A 730 -2.39 5.76 -0.99
CA GLY A 730 -2.62 7.19 -0.94
C GLY A 730 -1.91 7.87 0.21
N SER A 731 -2.35 9.07 0.54
CA SER A 731 -1.90 9.83 1.71
C SER A 731 -3.09 10.20 2.59
N PHE A 732 -2.98 9.97 3.89
CA PHE A 732 -4.02 10.44 4.81
C PHE A 732 -3.79 11.88 5.27
N GLY A 733 -2.57 12.39 5.14
CA GLY A 733 -2.26 13.75 5.56
C GLY A 733 -0.93 14.24 5.03
N VAL A 734 -0.88 15.52 4.68
CA VAL A 734 0.31 16.22 4.23
C VAL A 734 0.62 17.35 5.19
N CYS A 735 1.88 17.44 5.61
CA CYS A 735 2.42 18.63 6.27
C CYS A 735 3.72 19.03 5.56
N THR A 736 3.82 20.29 5.18
CA THR A 736 4.87 20.79 4.29
C THR A 736 5.90 21.60 5.05
N VAL A 737 7.16 21.35 4.79
CA VAL A 737 8.30 22.17 5.26
C VAL A 737 8.64 23.19 4.17
N ASN A 738 8.72 24.45 4.53
CA ASN A 738 9.15 25.54 3.67
C ASN A 738 10.66 25.73 3.78
N LEU A 739 11.41 25.13 2.85
CA LEU A 739 12.87 25.20 2.83
C LEU A 739 13.39 26.64 2.57
N ALA A 740 12.68 27.39 1.73
CA ALA A 740 13.04 28.77 1.41
C ALA A 740 13.06 29.67 2.67
N THR A 741 12.03 29.59 3.51
CA THR A 741 11.95 30.32 4.79
C THR A 741 13.12 29.96 5.72
N LEU A 742 13.47 28.67 5.79
CA LEU A 742 14.59 28.19 6.62
C LEU A 742 15.91 28.75 6.13
N ALA A 743 16.16 28.70 4.81
CA ALA A 743 17.37 29.26 4.22
C ALA A 743 17.47 30.78 4.47
N LEU A 744 16.37 31.53 4.24
CA LEU A 744 16.33 32.96 4.49
C LEU A 744 16.64 33.33 5.97
N ARG A 745 16.22 32.49 6.91
CA ARG A 745 16.45 32.72 8.35
C ARG A 745 17.85 32.35 8.80
N TYR A 746 18.44 31.30 8.22
CA TYR A 746 19.64 30.65 8.77
C TYR A 746 20.80 30.53 7.77
N LYS A 747 20.75 31.23 6.61
CA LYS A 747 21.79 31.15 5.55
C LYS A 747 23.22 31.49 6.03
N GLY A 748 23.37 32.17 7.17
CA GLY A 748 24.68 32.45 7.77
C GLY A 748 25.20 31.35 8.70
N ASP A 749 24.40 30.31 9.00
CA ASP A 749 24.74 29.23 9.93
C ASP A 749 24.12 27.92 9.46
N ILE A 750 24.88 27.17 8.69
CA ILE A 750 24.44 25.92 8.08
C ILE A 750 24.08 24.83 9.11
N ASN A 751 24.78 24.79 10.24
CA ASN A 751 24.50 23.82 11.31
C ASN A 751 23.14 24.12 11.94
N LYS A 752 22.86 25.39 12.17
CA LYS A 752 21.56 25.83 12.68
C LYS A 752 20.46 25.58 11.66
N PHE A 753 20.72 25.79 10.38
CA PHE A 753 19.78 25.45 9.32
C PHE A 753 19.35 23.98 9.40
N TYR A 754 20.28 23.02 9.49
CA TYR A 754 19.95 21.60 9.61
C TYR A 754 19.22 21.28 10.93
N THR A 755 19.66 21.86 12.06
CA THR A 755 18.98 21.68 13.36
C THR A 755 17.51 22.13 13.30
N GLU A 756 17.24 23.26 12.67
CA GLU A 756 15.89 23.80 12.54
C GLU A 756 15.06 23.06 11.48
N LEU A 757 15.72 22.52 10.45
CA LEU A 757 15.11 21.62 9.46
C LEU A 757 14.64 20.34 10.12
N ASP A 758 15.48 19.66 10.90
CA ASP A 758 15.13 18.43 11.62
C ASP A 758 13.92 18.65 12.53
N LYS A 759 13.91 19.76 13.25
CA LYS A 759 12.80 20.15 14.13
C LYS A 759 11.49 20.39 13.36
N ASN A 760 11.58 21.00 12.17
CA ASN A 760 10.39 21.22 11.33
C ASN A 760 9.86 19.91 10.73
N ILE A 761 10.74 18.97 10.37
CA ILE A 761 10.35 17.62 9.92
C ILE A 761 9.67 16.86 11.06
N GLU A 762 10.24 16.91 12.28
CA GLU A 762 9.61 16.33 13.47
C GLU A 762 8.20 16.90 13.70
N TYR A 763 8.06 18.22 13.68
CA TYR A 763 6.76 18.87 13.85
C TYR A 763 5.75 18.49 12.75
N ALA A 764 6.21 18.37 11.51
CA ALA A 764 5.37 17.95 10.39
C ALA A 764 4.82 16.53 10.61
N GLN A 765 5.66 15.59 11.06
CA GLN A 765 5.21 14.22 11.31
C GLN A 765 4.37 14.10 12.60
N GLU A 766 4.62 14.91 13.63
CA GLU A 766 3.73 14.97 14.80
C GLU A 766 2.34 15.51 14.44
N VAL A 767 2.24 16.47 13.52
CA VAL A 767 0.96 16.92 12.97
C VAL A 767 0.25 15.80 12.22
N ASN A 768 0.96 15.03 11.40
CA ASN A 768 0.40 13.88 10.71
C ASN A 768 -0.07 12.81 11.72
N ARG A 769 0.71 12.52 12.78
CA ARG A 769 0.29 11.65 13.88
C ARG A 769 -0.98 12.14 14.57
N CYS A 770 -1.11 13.44 14.78
CA CYS A 770 -2.34 14.04 15.29
C CYS A 770 -3.53 13.81 14.35
N LYS A 771 -3.36 14.08 13.04
CA LYS A 771 -4.39 13.83 12.00
C LYS A 771 -4.80 12.36 12.00
N MET A 772 -3.84 11.43 11.99
CA MET A 772 -4.09 9.99 12.02
C MET A 772 -4.99 9.59 13.21
N ASN A 773 -4.73 10.12 14.42
CA ASN A 773 -5.55 9.82 15.59
C ASN A 773 -7.00 10.32 15.44
N PHE A 774 -7.21 11.46 14.79
CA PHE A 774 -8.56 11.94 14.51
C PHE A 774 -9.26 11.10 13.45
N ILE A 775 -8.54 10.70 12.38
CA ILE A 775 -9.08 9.82 11.35
C ILE A 775 -9.45 8.44 11.96
N LYS A 776 -8.58 7.83 12.77
CA LYS A 776 -8.88 6.57 13.49
C LYS A 776 -10.15 6.68 14.35
N ARG A 777 -10.33 7.81 15.05
CA ARG A 777 -11.56 8.06 15.82
C ARG A 777 -12.78 8.17 14.90
N ASP A 778 -12.67 8.88 13.80
CA ASP A 778 -13.79 9.12 12.88
C ASP A 778 -14.16 7.86 12.09
N ILE A 779 -13.18 6.99 11.77
CA ILE A 779 -13.42 5.62 11.29
C ILE A 779 -14.23 4.83 12.33
N LYS A 780 -13.76 4.81 13.59
CA LYS A 780 -14.46 4.09 14.68
C LYS A 780 -15.90 4.55 14.88
N ASN A 781 -16.19 5.83 14.62
CA ASN A 781 -17.52 6.42 14.74
C ASN A 781 -18.39 6.22 13.49
N GLY A 782 -17.85 5.64 12.40
CA GLY A 782 -18.53 5.46 11.12
C GLY A 782 -18.72 6.77 10.33
N ASN A 783 -17.91 7.79 10.60
CA ASN A 783 -17.99 9.10 9.92
C ASN A 783 -17.25 9.12 8.58
N LEU A 784 -16.43 8.10 8.30
CA LEU A 784 -15.62 7.98 7.07
C LEU A 784 -15.97 6.68 6.35
N PRO A 785 -17.08 6.68 5.60
CA PRO A 785 -17.63 5.46 5.02
C PRO A 785 -16.68 4.72 4.06
N MET A 786 -15.73 5.41 3.41
CA MET A 786 -14.76 4.79 2.52
C MET A 786 -13.87 3.75 3.23
N TYR A 787 -13.56 3.94 4.51
CA TYR A 787 -12.80 2.98 5.32
C TYR A 787 -13.68 1.81 5.77
N ASP A 788 -14.92 2.10 6.19
CA ASP A 788 -15.89 1.05 6.57
C ASP A 788 -16.16 0.09 5.42
N LEU A 789 -16.12 0.58 4.19
CA LEU A 789 -16.31 -0.17 2.96
C LEU A 789 -15.04 -0.84 2.44
N ARG A 790 -13.90 -0.61 3.09
CA ARG A 790 -12.59 -1.11 2.67
C ARG A 790 -12.15 -0.68 1.26
N PHE A 791 -12.65 0.45 0.78
CA PHE A 791 -12.08 1.10 -0.41
C PHE A 791 -10.72 1.70 -0.14
N VAL A 792 -10.46 2.01 1.13
CA VAL A 792 -9.21 2.58 1.62
C VAL A 792 -8.87 1.94 2.96
N GLU A 793 -7.61 1.68 3.19
CA GLU A 793 -7.08 1.19 4.46
C GLU A 793 -6.06 2.21 4.97
N LEU A 794 -6.22 2.67 6.22
CA LEU A 794 -5.36 3.72 6.77
C LEU A 794 -3.88 3.32 6.81
N ASP A 795 -3.61 2.04 7.05
CA ASP A 795 -2.25 1.52 7.13
C ASP A 795 -1.53 1.45 5.76
N LYS A 796 -2.28 1.60 4.66
CA LYS A 796 -1.77 1.74 3.28
C LYS A 796 -1.60 3.19 2.84
N GLN A 797 -1.97 4.14 3.68
CA GLN A 797 -1.83 5.56 3.39
C GLN A 797 -0.60 6.13 4.06
N TYR A 798 0.13 6.95 3.34
CA TYR A 798 1.35 7.60 3.84
C TYR A 798 1.05 8.81 4.72
N ALA A 799 1.90 9.01 5.74
CA ALA A 799 2.09 10.30 6.38
C ALA A 799 3.09 11.10 5.53
N THR A 800 2.59 11.98 4.68
CA THR A 800 3.42 12.67 3.69
C THR A 800 4.10 13.89 4.29
N LEU A 801 5.43 13.97 4.11
CA LEU A 801 6.21 15.17 4.30
C LEU A 801 6.27 15.93 2.97
N GLY A 802 5.63 17.07 2.90
CA GLY A 802 5.70 17.96 1.74
C GLY A 802 6.94 18.83 1.76
N ILE A 803 7.54 19.09 0.60
CA ILE A 803 8.66 20.00 0.42
C ILE A 803 8.25 21.12 -0.54
N ASN A 804 8.53 22.37 -0.16
CA ASN A 804 8.35 23.53 -1.01
C ASN A 804 9.56 24.48 -0.93
N GLY A 805 9.86 25.19 -2.00
CA GLY A 805 10.93 26.18 -2.05
C GLY A 805 12.34 25.62 -2.05
N LEU A 806 12.54 24.42 -2.63
CA LEU A 806 13.87 23.77 -2.73
C LEU A 806 14.83 24.62 -3.56
N TYR A 807 14.37 25.15 -4.71
CA TYR A 807 15.19 25.97 -5.58
C TYR A 807 15.65 27.24 -4.87
N GLU A 808 14.73 27.97 -4.26
CA GLU A 808 15.03 29.19 -3.53
C GLU A 808 15.93 28.91 -2.31
N CYS A 809 15.74 27.82 -1.62
CA CYS A 809 16.58 27.39 -0.52
C CYS A 809 18.04 27.24 -0.95
N CYS A 810 18.28 26.49 -2.01
CA CYS A 810 19.64 26.27 -2.50
C CYS A 810 20.28 27.58 -3.01
N GLN A 811 19.51 28.43 -3.72
CA GLN A 811 19.96 29.74 -4.16
C GLN A 811 20.37 30.65 -2.98
N GLU A 812 19.57 30.70 -1.89
CA GLU A 812 19.85 31.54 -0.71
C GLU A 812 21.03 31.02 0.11
N LEU A 813 21.28 29.71 0.06
CA LEU A 813 22.45 29.08 0.69
C LEU A 813 23.73 29.17 -0.17
N GLY A 814 23.62 29.65 -1.43
CA GLY A 814 24.75 29.86 -2.35
C GLY A 814 25.05 28.64 -3.25
N TYR A 815 24.11 27.68 -3.36
CA TYR A 815 24.29 26.47 -4.16
C TYR A 815 23.29 26.42 -5.33
N ASP A 816 23.69 26.95 -6.49
CA ASP A 816 22.89 26.82 -7.72
C ASP A 816 23.10 25.45 -8.36
N TYR A 817 22.20 24.51 -8.11
CA TYR A 817 22.32 23.13 -8.61
C TYR A 817 22.00 22.97 -10.10
N ARG A 818 21.71 24.05 -10.83
CA ARG A 818 21.79 24.04 -12.30
C ARG A 818 23.23 23.84 -12.77
N LEU A 819 24.20 24.25 -11.95
CA LEU A 819 25.62 23.96 -12.12
C LEU A 819 25.93 22.59 -11.52
N GLU A 820 26.62 21.74 -12.27
CA GLU A 820 26.93 20.37 -11.88
C GLU A 820 27.68 20.29 -10.53
N GLU A 821 28.61 21.18 -10.32
CA GLU A 821 29.43 21.28 -9.10
C GLU A 821 28.65 21.47 -7.80
N ASN A 822 27.40 21.95 -7.88
CA ASN A 822 26.53 22.19 -6.73
C ASN A 822 25.48 21.07 -6.53
N ARG A 823 25.39 20.10 -7.42
CA ARG A 823 24.36 19.04 -7.35
C ARG A 823 24.52 18.13 -6.15
N ASP A 824 25.74 17.87 -5.71
CA ASP A 824 25.99 17.08 -4.52
C ASP A 824 25.39 17.69 -3.26
N PHE A 825 25.39 19.02 -3.15
CA PHE A 825 24.76 19.69 -2.00
C PHE A 825 23.27 19.39 -1.91
N VAL A 826 22.52 19.53 -3.01
CA VAL A 826 21.07 19.30 -3.02
C VAL A 826 20.74 17.82 -2.79
N LYS A 827 21.51 16.90 -3.38
CA LYS A 827 21.38 15.46 -3.14
C LYS A 827 21.57 15.10 -1.67
N ASN A 828 22.63 15.63 -1.04
CA ASN A 828 22.90 15.43 0.38
C ASN A 828 21.80 16.03 1.27
N LEU A 829 21.27 17.20 0.94
CA LEU A 829 20.14 17.81 1.63
C LEU A 829 18.89 16.93 1.57
N LEU A 830 18.54 16.43 0.38
CA LEU A 830 17.39 15.56 0.17
C LEU A 830 17.56 14.19 0.86
N GLN A 831 18.76 13.63 0.81
CA GLN A 831 19.09 12.39 1.54
C GLN A 831 18.95 12.58 3.05
N HIS A 832 19.40 13.73 3.59
CA HIS A 832 19.23 14.06 4.99
C HIS A 832 17.74 14.14 5.38
N ILE A 833 16.93 14.84 4.58
CA ILE A 833 15.48 14.95 4.80
C ILE A 833 14.83 13.54 4.83
N ASN A 834 15.18 12.67 3.87
CA ASN A 834 14.65 11.31 3.84
C ASN A 834 15.07 10.52 5.10
N THR A 835 16.35 10.61 5.49
CA THR A 835 16.87 9.89 6.67
C THR A 835 16.14 10.28 7.96
N VAL A 836 15.91 11.57 8.16
CA VAL A 836 15.16 12.08 9.35
C VAL A 836 13.70 11.66 9.28
N ASN A 837 13.07 11.78 8.10
CA ASN A 837 11.67 11.43 7.91
C ASN A 837 11.42 9.93 8.11
N ASP A 838 12.27 9.06 7.57
CA ASP A 838 12.18 7.61 7.73
C ASP A 838 12.31 7.19 9.19
N LYS A 839 13.26 7.76 9.92
CA LYS A 839 13.42 7.52 11.37
C LYS A 839 12.14 7.86 12.15
N LEU A 840 11.52 9.00 11.85
CA LEU A 840 10.26 9.39 12.47
C LEU A 840 9.10 8.47 12.09
N GLY A 841 9.09 7.94 10.86
CA GLY A 841 8.15 6.93 10.42
C GLY A 841 8.26 5.64 11.24
N GLU A 842 9.50 5.17 11.49
CA GLU A 842 9.77 4.02 12.36
C GLU A 842 9.28 4.27 13.80
N GLU A 843 9.55 5.46 14.37
CA GLU A 843 9.09 5.84 15.71
C GLU A 843 7.55 5.93 15.81
N MET A 844 6.88 6.33 14.72
CA MET A 844 5.41 6.34 14.63
C MET A 844 4.81 4.96 14.36
N ASN A 845 5.63 3.97 13.97
CA ASN A 845 5.20 2.69 13.40
C ASN A 845 4.22 2.89 12.24
N HIS A 846 4.55 3.79 11.32
CA HIS A 846 3.70 4.12 10.17
C HIS A 846 4.55 4.46 8.93
N ILE A 847 3.99 4.22 7.74
CA ILE A 847 4.68 4.52 6.48
C ILE A 847 4.72 6.02 6.21
N VAL A 848 5.89 6.51 5.81
CA VAL A 848 6.14 7.91 5.47
C VAL A 848 6.71 8.04 4.07
N ASN A 849 6.50 9.18 3.43
CA ASN A 849 7.13 9.52 2.16
C ASN A 849 7.48 11.01 2.11
N VAL A 850 8.28 11.41 1.11
CA VAL A 850 8.64 12.80 0.83
C VAL A 850 8.08 13.16 -0.54
N GLU A 851 7.30 14.23 -0.62
CA GLU A 851 6.64 14.70 -1.86
C GLU A 851 7.06 16.14 -2.18
N GLN A 852 7.42 16.41 -3.43
CA GLN A 852 7.44 17.77 -3.93
C GLN A 852 5.99 18.20 -4.16
N ILE A 853 5.44 18.93 -3.19
CA ILE A 853 4.02 19.31 -3.25
C ILE A 853 3.72 20.21 -4.45
N PRO A 854 2.54 20.05 -5.03
CA PRO A 854 2.05 20.93 -6.10
C PRO A 854 2.06 22.43 -5.72
N ALA A 855 1.85 22.77 -4.47
CA ALA A 855 1.99 24.10 -3.88
C ALA A 855 1.34 25.24 -4.69
N GLU A 856 0.13 25.04 -5.19
CA GLU A 856 -0.57 25.99 -6.07
C GLU A 856 -0.66 27.40 -5.48
N ASN A 857 -1.62 27.62 -4.57
CA ASN A 857 -1.76 28.89 -3.85
C ASN A 857 -0.84 28.97 -2.63
N VAL A 858 -0.41 27.83 -2.11
CA VAL A 858 0.46 27.74 -0.92
C VAL A 858 1.82 28.39 -1.19
N ALA A 859 2.40 28.15 -2.37
CA ALA A 859 3.68 28.74 -2.77
C ALA A 859 3.66 30.30 -2.75
N VAL A 860 2.57 30.90 -3.24
CA VAL A 860 2.35 32.36 -3.19
C VAL A 860 2.14 32.84 -1.76
N LYS A 861 1.35 32.09 -0.97
CA LYS A 861 1.06 32.41 0.44
C LYS A 861 2.34 32.45 1.28
N LEU A 862 3.18 31.42 1.16
CA LEU A 862 4.42 31.30 1.92
C LEU A 862 5.40 32.43 1.55
N ALA A 863 5.57 32.72 0.25
CA ALA A 863 6.40 33.85 -0.18
C ALA A 863 5.89 35.21 0.35
N ASN A 864 4.57 35.39 0.40
CA ASN A 864 3.95 36.61 0.95
C ASN A 864 4.13 36.73 2.48
N ILE A 865 4.07 35.61 3.22
CA ILE A 865 4.37 35.63 4.65
C ILE A 865 5.82 36.09 4.87
N ASP A 866 6.78 35.54 4.14
CA ASP A 866 8.19 35.88 4.27
C ASP A 866 8.46 37.36 3.89
N LYS A 867 7.78 37.88 2.86
CA LYS A 867 7.83 39.34 2.53
C LYS A 867 7.32 40.21 3.65
N LYS A 868 6.16 39.88 4.23
CA LYS A 868 5.57 40.67 5.33
C LYS A 868 6.42 40.60 6.60
N LEU A 869 7.13 39.48 6.80
CA LEU A 869 8.10 39.31 7.90
C LEU A 869 9.46 40.03 7.63
N GLY A 870 9.64 40.63 6.45
CA GLY A 870 10.89 41.27 6.08
C GLY A 870 12.04 40.31 5.76
N LEU A 871 11.75 39.01 5.57
CA LEU A 871 12.76 37.98 5.27
C LEU A 871 13.07 37.92 3.78
N ASN A 872 12.11 38.22 2.93
CA ASN A 872 12.20 38.08 1.48
C ASN A 872 11.57 39.26 0.77
N SER A 873 12.30 39.90 -0.15
CA SER A 873 11.76 40.88 -1.11
C SER A 873 11.87 40.44 -2.58
N LYS A 874 12.52 39.28 -2.83
CA LYS A 874 12.96 38.82 -4.15
C LYS A 874 11.94 37.91 -4.82
N TYR A 875 11.30 36.99 -4.06
CA TYR A 875 10.42 35.98 -4.61
C TYR A 875 8.95 36.35 -4.37
N ASP A 876 8.14 36.36 -5.43
CA ASP A 876 6.68 36.53 -5.34
C ASP A 876 5.98 35.18 -5.11
N ILE A 877 6.64 34.10 -5.50
CA ILE A 877 6.17 32.74 -5.42
C ILE A 877 7.38 31.81 -5.24
N TYR A 878 7.23 30.74 -4.48
CA TYR A 878 8.22 29.68 -4.40
C TYR A 878 7.98 28.62 -5.47
N ALA A 879 9.05 28.02 -6.00
CA ALA A 879 8.96 27.06 -7.07
C ALA A 879 8.25 25.76 -6.61
N ASN A 880 7.37 25.27 -7.48
CA ASN A 880 6.76 23.94 -7.37
C ASN A 880 7.35 22.94 -8.39
N GLN A 881 8.43 23.33 -9.04
CA GLN A 881 9.29 22.51 -9.89
C GLN A 881 10.71 22.60 -9.34
N PHE A 882 11.57 21.62 -9.63
CA PHE A 882 12.98 21.73 -9.19
C PHE A 882 13.64 22.95 -9.82
N ILE A 883 13.36 23.24 -11.06
CA ILE A 883 13.74 24.52 -11.68
C ILE A 883 12.46 25.31 -11.98
N PRO A 884 12.33 26.58 -11.54
CA PRO A 884 11.17 27.41 -11.85
C PRO A 884 10.85 27.44 -13.34
N LEU A 885 9.57 27.51 -13.72
CA LEU A 885 9.15 27.44 -15.11
C LEU A 885 9.50 28.70 -15.93
N ASP A 886 9.86 29.80 -15.28
CA ASP A 886 10.30 31.06 -15.88
C ASP A 886 11.84 31.20 -15.98
N ILE A 887 12.58 30.13 -15.64
CA ILE A 887 14.04 30.11 -15.70
C ILE A 887 14.51 29.11 -16.76
N THR A 888 15.51 29.53 -17.54
CA THR A 888 16.23 28.68 -18.52
C THR A 888 17.50 28.09 -17.93
N THR A 889 17.94 26.97 -18.48
CA THR A 889 19.27 26.37 -18.29
C THR A 889 20.10 26.51 -19.54
N GLU A 890 21.42 26.33 -19.47
CA GLU A 890 22.30 26.47 -20.65
C GLU A 890 21.98 25.43 -21.75
N GLY A 891 21.75 24.17 -21.39
CA GLY A 891 21.31 23.11 -22.33
C GLY A 891 19.78 23.06 -22.54
N GLY A 892 19.02 24.08 -22.08
CA GLY A 892 17.60 24.20 -22.31
C GLY A 892 16.76 23.13 -21.62
N ILE A 893 15.83 22.52 -22.37
CA ILE A 893 14.91 21.51 -21.83
C ILE A 893 15.62 20.21 -21.44
N LEU A 894 16.71 19.85 -22.13
CA LEU A 894 17.45 18.61 -21.87
C LEU A 894 18.15 18.65 -20.50
N ASP A 895 18.78 19.77 -20.16
CA ASP A 895 19.34 19.96 -18.81
C ASP A 895 18.29 19.88 -17.73
N ARG A 896 17.12 20.51 -17.98
CA ARG A 896 15.99 20.46 -17.05
C ARG A 896 15.53 19.04 -16.81
N ILE A 897 15.45 18.22 -17.87
CA ILE A 897 15.10 16.80 -17.79
C ILE A 897 16.15 16.01 -16.98
N SER A 898 17.43 16.21 -17.29
CA SER A 898 18.52 15.52 -16.59
C SER A 898 18.53 15.84 -15.09
N ILE A 899 18.42 17.12 -14.72
CA ILE A 899 18.36 17.55 -13.31
C ILE A 899 17.12 16.98 -12.61
N GLN A 900 15.97 16.97 -13.28
CA GLN A 900 14.76 16.36 -12.73
C GLN A 900 14.99 14.88 -12.41
N GLY A 901 15.52 14.12 -13.36
CA GLY A 901 15.75 12.67 -13.18
C GLY A 901 16.72 12.37 -12.04
N GLU A 902 17.80 13.16 -11.91
CA GLU A 902 18.76 13.00 -10.81
C GLU A 902 18.14 13.24 -9.42
N LEU A 903 17.12 14.11 -9.33
CA LEU A 903 16.49 14.45 -8.05
C LEU A 903 15.22 13.62 -7.76
N ASP A 904 14.57 13.06 -8.76
CA ASP A 904 13.32 12.28 -8.60
C ASP A 904 13.46 11.08 -7.66
N GLU A 905 14.66 10.48 -7.59
CA GLU A 905 14.91 9.34 -6.72
C GLU A 905 14.73 9.65 -5.21
N TYR A 906 14.91 10.92 -4.81
CA TYR A 906 14.77 11.37 -3.42
C TYR A 906 13.32 11.67 -3.02
N PHE A 907 12.38 11.65 -3.96
CA PHE A 907 10.97 11.96 -3.72
C PHE A 907 10.09 10.72 -3.82
N SER A 908 10.04 9.95 -2.74
CA SER A 908 9.23 8.74 -2.65
C SER A 908 7.71 9.00 -2.73
N GLY A 909 7.25 10.20 -2.42
CA GLY A 909 5.86 10.66 -2.61
C GLY A 909 5.59 11.24 -3.99
N GLY A 910 6.63 11.42 -4.80
CA GLY A 910 6.56 11.90 -6.17
C GLY A 910 6.91 13.38 -6.36
N SER A 911 7.18 13.67 -7.62
CA SER A 911 7.36 15.02 -8.18
C SER A 911 6.77 15.02 -9.60
N ILE A 912 6.65 16.17 -10.24
CA ILE A 912 6.21 16.28 -11.64
C ILE A 912 7.10 17.23 -12.42
N LEU A 913 7.53 16.81 -13.61
CA LEU A 913 8.19 17.69 -14.58
C LEU A 913 7.19 18.21 -15.62
N HIS A 914 7.15 19.52 -15.83
CA HIS A 914 6.45 20.12 -16.97
C HIS A 914 7.42 20.42 -18.12
N ILE A 915 7.21 19.77 -19.25
CA ILE A 915 7.90 20.02 -20.52
C ILE A 915 7.02 20.99 -21.31
N ASN A 916 7.30 22.29 -21.23
CA ASN A 916 6.50 23.32 -21.88
C ASN A 916 6.94 23.48 -23.34
N LEU A 917 6.05 23.22 -24.30
CA LEU A 917 6.26 23.46 -25.72
C LEU A 917 5.41 24.62 -26.22
N ASP A 918 5.95 25.46 -27.11
CA ASP A 918 5.31 26.71 -27.58
C ASP A 918 4.17 26.43 -28.58
N GLN A 919 4.20 25.29 -29.25
CA GLN A 919 3.20 24.85 -30.24
C GLN A 919 3.11 23.31 -30.28
N GLU A 920 2.11 22.83 -31.00
CA GLU A 920 2.02 21.41 -31.34
C GLU A 920 3.30 20.98 -32.09
N CYS A 921 3.95 19.90 -31.60
CA CYS A 921 5.15 19.38 -32.24
C CYS A 921 4.78 18.76 -33.59
N LYS A 922 5.41 19.19 -34.66
CA LYS A 922 5.18 18.68 -36.02
C LYS A 922 6.07 17.48 -36.35
N ASP A 923 7.20 17.40 -35.71
CA ASP A 923 8.11 16.28 -35.81
C ASP A 923 7.72 15.21 -34.79
N GLU A 924 7.03 14.17 -35.24
CA GLU A 924 6.57 13.08 -34.40
C GLU A 924 7.75 12.33 -33.74
N ASP A 925 8.83 12.14 -34.49
CA ASP A 925 10.01 11.41 -33.98
C ASP A 925 10.69 12.21 -32.87
N LEU A 926 10.85 13.52 -33.04
CA LEU A 926 11.37 14.39 -31.98
C LEU A 926 10.49 14.37 -30.71
N PHE A 927 9.16 14.34 -30.87
CA PHE A 927 8.25 14.28 -29.75
C PHE A 927 8.39 12.96 -28.97
N LEU A 928 8.50 11.83 -29.68
CA LEU A 928 8.72 10.52 -29.10
C LEU A 928 10.07 10.44 -28.38
N GLU A 929 11.14 10.90 -29.04
CA GLU A 929 12.50 10.87 -28.47
C GLU A 929 12.62 11.80 -27.24
N LEU A 930 11.93 12.93 -27.20
CA LEU A 930 11.92 13.81 -26.02
C LEU A 930 11.32 13.12 -24.77
N GLY A 931 10.20 12.43 -24.94
CA GLY A 931 9.60 11.68 -23.84
C GLY A 931 10.44 10.46 -23.42
N LYS A 932 11.04 9.76 -24.39
CA LYS A 932 11.97 8.66 -24.15
C LYS A 932 13.22 9.15 -23.41
N TYR A 933 13.80 10.27 -23.84
CA TYR A 933 14.93 10.90 -23.16
C TYR A 933 14.60 11.24 -21.69
N ALA A 934 13.38 11.72 -21.41
CA ALA A 934 12.96 11.97 -20.04
C ALA A 934 12.94 10.67 -19.20
N ILE A 935 12.38 9.59 -19.72
CA ILE A 935 12.33 8.29 -19.07
C ILE A 935 13.74 7.74 -18.83
N GLU A 936 14.59 7.72 -19.84
CA GLU A 936 15.97 7.17 -19.79
C GLU A 936 16.87 7.98 -18.84
N ASN A 937 16.58 9.25 -18.59
CA ASN A 937 17.27 10.06 -17.58
C ASN A 937 16.66 9.97 -16.18
N GLY A 938 15.72 9.05 -15.92
CA GLY A 938 15.19 8.77 -14.61
C GLY A 938 14.00 9.65 -14.18
N VAL A 939 13.42 10.45 -15.07
CA VAL A 939 12.20 11.20 -14.78
C VAL A 939 11.02 10.23 -14.68
N ARG A 940 10.40 10.17 -13.49
CA ARG A 940 9.34 9.21 -13.20
C ARG A 940 7.95 9.69 -13.59
N TYR A 941 7.71 11.02 -13.50
CA TYR A 941 6.40 11.58 -13.83
C TYR A 941 6.56 12.93 -14.52
N PHE A 942 6.03 13.05 -15.74
CA PHE A 942 6.09 14.29 -16.50
C PHE A 942 4.86 14.51 -17.36
N GLY A 943 4.60 15.77 -17.70
CA GLY A 943 3.56 16.16 -18.64
C GLY A 943 4.12 17.08 -19.71
N ILE A 944 3.79 16.79 -21.00
CA ILE A 944 4.01 17.73 -22.08
C ILE A 944 2.90 18.77 -22.00
N ASN A 945 3.30 20.03 -21.89
CA ASN A 945 2.41 21.12 -21.53
C ASN A 945 2.39 22.19 -22.60
N TYR A 946 1.20 22.53 -23.02
CA TYR A 946 0.93 23.61 -23.99
C TYR A 946 0.09 24.71 -23.35
N ALA A 947 0.15 25.92 -23.88
CA ALA A 947 -0.93 26.87 -23.76
C ALA A 947 -2.02 26.46 -24.76
N THR A 948 -3.19 26.02 -24.28
CA THR A 948 -4.28 25.55 -25.14
C THR A 948 -5.43 26.56 -25.10
N ASN A 949 -5.92 27.00 -26.23
CA ASN A 949 -6.93 28.05 -26.35
C ASN A 949 -8.22 27.46 -26.93
N HIS A 950 -9.35 27.69 -26.25
CA HIS A 950 -10.69 27.37 -26.77
C HIS A 950 -11.39 28.65 -27.17
N CYS A 951 -11.75 28.77 -28.45
CA CYS A 951 -12.41 29.97 -28.97
C CYS A 951 -13.91 29.96 -28.68
N ASN A 952 -14.40 30.90 -27.90
CA ASN A 952 -15.82 31.04 -27.57
C ASN A 952 -16.71 31.40 -28.74
N ASN A 953 -16.14 31.90 -29.85
CA ASN A 953 -16.91 32.32 -31.04
C ASN A 953 -17.11 31.19 -32.05
N CYS A 954 -16.06 30.41 -32.37
CA CYS A 954 -16.13 29.35 -33.37
C CYS A 954 -16.10 27.97 -32.78
N GLY A 955 -15.88 27.81 -31.47
CA GLY A 955 -15.79 26.53 -30.76
C GLY A 955 -14.52 25.72 -31.08
N GLY A 956 -13.54 26.28 -31.81
CA GLY A 956 -12.29 25.58 -32.12
C GLY A 956 -11.29 25.61 -30.97
N THR A 957 -10.50 24.53 -30.86
CA THR A 957 -9.41 24.41 -29.86
C THR A 957 -8.06 24.47 -30.58
N PHE A 958 -7.15 25.30 -30.11
CA PHE A 958 -5.84 25.60 -30.71
C PHE A 958 -4.74 25.60 -29.67
N VAL A 959 -3.54 25.20 -30.04
CA VAL A 959 -2.36 25.14 -29.19
C VAL A 959 -1.41 26.29 -29.52
N GLY A 960 -0.78 26.84 -28.46
CA GLY A 960 0.19 27.91 -28.53
C GLY A 960 -0.25 29.19 -27.77
N LYS A 961 0.69 30.13 -27.53
CA LYS A 961 0.35 31.47 -27.01
C LYS A 961 -0.23 32.31 -28.13
N LEU A 962 -1.55 32.47 -28.19
CA LEU A 962 -2.27 33.13 -29.25
C LEU A 962 -2.79 34.52 -28.79
N GLU A 963 -2.75 35.51 -29.65
CA GLU A 963 -3.38 36.83 -29.44
C GLU A 963 -4.80 36.87 -30.04
N GLU A 964 -5.04 36.09 -31.09
CA GLU A 964 -6.33 35.93 -31.76
C GLU A 964 -6.54 34.52 -32.32
N CYS A 965 -7.80 34.15 -32.48
CA CYS A 965 -8.17 32.81 -32.98
C CYS A 965 -7.69 32.62 -34.43
N PRO A 966 -6.91 31.60 -34.76
CA PRO A 966 -6.43 31.36 -36.12
C PRO A 966 -7.54 31.14 -37.15
N HIS A 967 -8.73 30.69 -36.70
CA HIS A 967 -9.84 30.34 -37.56
C HIS A 967 -10.79 31.54 -37.83
N CYS A 968 -11.18 32.28 -36.79
CA CYS A 968 -12.18 33.35 -36.91
C CYS A 968 -11.69 34.74 -36.47
N GLN A 969 -10.40 34.87 -36.14
CA GLN A 969 -9.73 36.13 -35.74
C GLN A 969 -10.34 36.80 -34.50
N SER A 970 -11.16 36.07 -33.74
CA SER A 970 -11.72 36.54 -32.47
C SER A 970 -10.67 36.56 -31.37
N LYS A 971 -10.74 37.58 -30.52
CA LYS A 971 -9.95 37.67 -29.29
C LYS A 971 -10.69 37.07 -28.08
N ASN A 972 -11.91 36.55 -28.30
CA ASN A 972 -12.72 35.94 -27.24
C ASN A 972 -12.43 34.43 -27.13
N PHE A 973 -11.35 34.10 -26.46
CA PHE A 973 -10.98 32.73 -26.19
C PHE A 973 -10.53 32.55 -24.73
N GLU A 974 -10.68 31.35 -24.24
CA GLU A 974 -10.25 30.91 -22.92
C GLU A 974 -8.92 30.15 -23.06
N THR A 975 -7.88 30.60 -22.38
CA THR A 975 -6.57 29.95 -22.40
C THR A 975 -6.45 28.97 -21.23
N TRP A 976 -6.06 27.73 -21.51
CA TRP A 976 -5.85 26.66 -20.55
C TRP A 976 -4.37 26.27 -20.50
N CYS A 977 -3.88 25.99 -19.29
CA CYS A 977 -2.53 25.48 -19.09
C CYS A 977 -2.45 24.71 -17.77
N ARG A 978 -1.46 23.82 -17.64
CA ARG A 978 -1.23 23.15 -16.35
C ARG A 978 -0.59 24.10 -15.34
N THR A 979 -1.13 24.09 -14.12
CA THR A 979 -0.41 24.60 -12.94
C THR A 979 0.45 23.52 -12.33
N VAL A 980 -0.14 22.34 -12.20
CA VAL A 980 0.45 21.13 -11.60
C VAL A 980 -0.30 19.90 -12.10
N GLY A 981 0.17 19.19 -13.06
CA GLY A 981 -0.38 17.90 -13.48
C GLY A 981 -1.76 17.92 -14.16
N TYR A 982 -2.59 18.93 -13.99
CA TYR A 982 -3.93 19.04 -14.60
C TYR A 982 -4.15 20.39 -15.27
N MET A 983 -5.02 20.39 -16.30
CA MET A 983 -5.36 21.57 -17.11
C MET A 983 -6.44 22.40 -16.42
N VAL A 984 -6.22 23.71 -16.31
CA VAL A 984 -7.24 24.67 -15.84
C VAL A 984 -7.18 25.97 -16.64
N PRO A 985 -8.27 26.72 -16.70
CA PRO A 985 -8.25 28.05 -17.29
C PRO A 985 -7.23 28.96 -16.60
N VAL A 986 -6.40 29.66 -17.36
CA VAL A 986 -5.42 30.62 -16.83
C VAL A 986 -6.12 31.76 -16.09
N GLU A 987 -7.37 32.03 -16.42
CA GLU A 987 -8.21 33.02 -15.72
C GLU A 987 -8.47 32.63 -14.26
N ASN A 988 -8.46 31.32 -13.94
CA ASN A 988 -8.62 30.80 -12.59
C ASN A 988 -7.34 30.90 -11.75
N TYR A 989 -6.21 31.28 -12.36
CA TYR A 989 -4.98 31.50 -11.61
C TYR A 989 -5.08 32.76 -10.75
N ASN A 990 -4.49 32.75 -9.55
CA ASN A 990 -4.30 33.97 -8.79
C ASN A 990 -3.38 34.95 -9.56
N LYS A 991 -3.40 36.24 -9.19
CA LYS A 991 -2.65 37.30 -9.88
C LYS A 991 -1.16 36.97 -10.04
N VAL A 992 -0.50 36.46 -9.01
CA VAL A 992 0.94 36.15 -9.02
C VAL A 992 1.21 34.94 -9.93
N ARG A 993 0.37 33.91 -9.90
CA ARG A 993 0.50 32.76 -10.76
C ARG A 993 0.24 33.08 -12.23
N ARG A 994 -0.66 34.04 -12.54
CA ARG A 994 -0.83 34.57 -13.92
C ARG A 994 0.42 35.29 -14.41
N GLN A 995 1.01 36.12 -13.55
CA GLN A 995 2.28 36.79 -13.89
C GLN A 995 3.43 35.77 -14.08
N GLU A 996 3.44 34.67 -13.30
CA GLU A 996 4.39 33.58 -13.53
C GLU A 996 4.12 32.91 -14.88
N PHE A 997 2.85 32.58 -15.21
CA PHE A 997 2.48 32.00 -16.52
C PHE A 997 2.95 32.88 -17.70
N GLU A 998 2.80 34.22 -17.61
CA GLU A 998 3.28 35.11 -18.66
C GLU A 998 4.80 35.00 -18.86
N ARG A 999 5.57 34.82 -17.79
CA ARG A 999 7.03 34.67 -17.85
C ARG A 999 7.50 33.25 -18.17
N ARG A 1000 6.62 32.26 -18.18
CA ARG A 1000 7.00 30.85 -18.45
C ARG A 1000 7.75 30.72 -19.76
N VAL A 1001 8.81 29.94 -19.72
CA VAL A 1001 9.56 29.51 -20.88
C VAL A 1001 8.82 28.38 -21.57
N PHE A 1002 8.46 28.60 -22.83
CA PHE A 1002 7.95 27.57 -23.71
C PHE A 1002 9.00 27.33 -24.79
N TYR A 1003 9.45 26.08 -24.89
CA TYR A 1003 10.53 25.70 -25.79
C TYR A 1003 10.01 25.49 -27.21
N LYS A 1004 10.79 25.99 -28.21
CA LYS A 1004 10.46 25.79 -29.60
C LYS A 1004 11.03 24.49 -30.12
N GLU A 1005 10.26 23.78 -30.95
CA GLU A 1005 10.65 22.53 -31.57
C GLU A 1005 12.08 22.53 -32.12
N HIS A 1006 12.43 23.56 -32.95
CA HIS A 1006 13.76 23.66 -33.53
C HIS A 1006 14.91 23.98 -32.53
N SER A 1007 14.59 24.33 -31.30
CA SER A 1007 15.58 24.54 -30.24
C SER A 1007 15.88 23.26 -29.43
N ILE A 1008 15.12 22.18 -29.65
CA ILE A 1008 15.28 20.92 -29.01
C ILE A 1008 16.17 20.05 -29.91
N LYS A 1009 17.39 19.78 -29.47
CA LYS A 1009 18.29 18.86 -30.18
C LYS A 1009 18.61 17.75 -29.24
N VAL A 1010 17.90 16.64 -29.40
CA VAL A 1010 18.29 15.36 -28.78
C VAL A 1010 19.43 14.80 -29.67
N THR A 1011 20.68 14.96 -29.25
CA THR A 1011 21.82 14.34 -29.94
C THR A 1011 21.83 12.85 -29.65
N GLU A 1012 22.02 12.02 -30.69
CA GLU A 1012 22.25 10.57 -30.65
C GLU A 1012 23.35 10.17 -29.68
#